data_3b9a42d0a4f66d6e43d0c091b584acdb
#
_entry.id   3b9a42d0a4f66d6e43d0c091b584acdb
#
_cell.length_a   1.000
_cell.length_b   1.000
_cell.length_c   1.000
_cell.angle_alpha   90.00
_cell.angle_beta   90.00
_cell.angle_gamma   90.00
#
_symmetry.space_group_name_H-M   'P 1'
#
loop_
_entity.id
_entity.type
_entity.pdbx_description
1 polymer ?
#
loop_
_entity_poly.entity_id
_entity_poly.type
_entity_poly.pdbx_seq_one_letter_code
_entity_poly.pdbx_strand_id
1 'polypeptide(L)'
;MYKRQAVVVTALGIKRSEKALSYNVQGVKGEDMNIVKDANFMNSLAGKVAGVSINASAGGVGGATRVVMRGTKSISGNNNALYVIDGVPILNVTGGSVDSEYGLAGGEGISDINPEDIESVNVLTGPSAAALYGSAAANGVVLINTRKGSAGKPKITVSNNTTFSSPFMMPEFQNTYGNKIGIYASWGEKLAKPSSFDPADFFNTGALVQNNVSLSTGNDRHQTYISAGTTNGTGILPNHEYSRYNFTFRSVTKLWRDRLTLDYGGSYIIQRNQNMSAQGKYFNPLTAVYTFPRGEDFSTVQAYERFDTGRNMFLQYWPWGDQAMNMQNPYWVQYRNMRTNKRDRYMLNLNAKYQVNDWLDIAGRVRIDNTVGENEKKYWASTIQLFAGENGSYFANKQHVKLFYGDVIANVDKRLGKDFTLAANVGASWSRERSDLVGGGGKLDIANFFTLNNIIKEYRTLEQNRKHSMLTVSAFANLELGWRSMLYLTATARNDWASSQSGTEQLSFFYPSVGLSAVVTEMVKLPRWISFLKLRGSYAEVGSPLPQYLSSATYQFNSSTGYYETYTRFVPDKLYPEMTRSWEVGMDLRLWQERLTLDITYYKSNTNKQTFQIPISGSSGYSSMVVQSGCVQNKGVEAVLGVKLRSGDFSYNASFAYTLNRNKIKSMVPYYTTLDGQVGSLNQITKSNIDGGAASFLLREGGTMGDLWTKNVIKKDEDGNYLVNAGGKLEIAALSQKVGSVLPKYTLSMNNDFRYKGFRAGFQLHARVGGKVLSATQAYLDGYGVSKASAAARDNGGVPVNQGKVDAETWYTTIGTGKVYSHYIYNATNIRLQEASIGYTLPKRWFRDVCSIDISLVGRNLWLIYCKAPFDPESASSTDTYYQGIDFFMQPSLRSYGFSVKLNF
;
A
#
# COMPACT_ATOMS: atom_id res chain seq x y z
N MET A 1 41.79 17.83 8.39
CA MET A 1 40.54 17.82 7.57
C MET A 1 39.46 17.16 8.38
N TYR A 2 38.51 17.93 8.97
CA TYR A 2 37.37 17.39 9.71
C TYR A 2 36.49 16.67 8.71
N LYS A 3 36.47 15.32 8.72
CA LYS A 3 35.46 14.53 7.99
C LYS A 3 34.11 14.98 8.55
N ARG A 4 33.25 15.61 7.71
CA ARG A 4 31.84 15.85 8.07
C ARG A 4 31.24 14.49 8.44
N GLN A 5 30.86 14.31 9.69
CA GLN A 5 30.14 13.11 10.12
C GLN A 5 28.81 13.07 9.36
N ALA A 6 28.49 11.93 8.75
CA ALA A 6 27.19 11.73 8.16
C ALA A 6 26.13 11.83 9.27
N VAL A 7 25.19 12.75 9.08
CA VAL A 7 24.08 12.99 10.00
C VAL A 7 22.81 12.48 9.36
N VAL A 8 22.06 11.66 10.09
CA VAL A 8 20.78 11.12 9.66
C VAL A 8 19.68 11.77 10.48
N VAL A 9 18.56 12.10 9.84
CA VAL A 9 17.34 12.52 10.53
C VAL A 9 16.65 11.24 11.03
N THR A 10 16.49 11.15 12.34
CA THR A 10 15.87 10.02 13.01
C THR A 10 14.47 10.38 13.53
N ALA A 11 13.93 9.58 14.44
CA ALA A 11 12.62 9.82 15.03
C ALA A 11 12.50 11.23 15.64
N LEU A 12 11.31 11.81 15.57
CA LEU A 12 10.98 13.19 16.00
C LEU A 12 11.75 14.30 15.26
N GLY A 13 12.34 13.99 14.08
CA GLY A 13 13.15 14.96 13.33
C GLY A 13 14.51 15.27 13.95
N ILE A 14 14.94 14.50 14.94
CA ILE A 14 16.22 14.66 15.64
C ILE A 14 17.36 14.26 14.72
N LYS A 15 18.38 15.12 14.58
CA LYS A 15 19.58 14.81 13.83
C LYS A 15 20.55 14.01 14.70
N ARG A 16 20.98 12.84 14.24
CA ARG A 16 21.94 11.97 14.93
C ARG A 16 23.12 11.62 14.03
N SER A 17 24.27 11.40 14.66
CA SER A 17 25.41 10.83 13.95
C SER A 17 25.11 9.38 13.57
N GLU A 18 25.35 9.00 12.32
CA GLU A 18 25.17 7.62 11.85
C GLU A 18 25.98 6.60 12.70
N LYS A 19 27.12 6.99 13.25
CA LYS A 19 27.93 6.17 14.15
C LYS A 19 27.19 5.77 15.42
N ALA A 20 26.34 6.65 15.95
CA ALA A 20 25.64 6.45 17.22
C ALA A 20 24.39 5.58 17.09
N LEU A 21 23.86 5.38 15.89
CA LEU A 21 22.60 4.64 15.68
C LEU A 21 22.76 3.16 16.03
N SER A 22 21.97 2.68 16.98
CA SER A 22 21.92 1.28 17.40
C SER A 22 20.92 0.42 16.61
N TYR A 23 20.21 1.02 15.64
CA TYR A 23 19.21 0.38 14.80
C TYR A 23 19.40 0.74 13.32
N ASN A 24 18.69 0.04 12.43
CA ASN A 24 18.81 0.25 10.99
C ASN A 24 17.99 1.44 10.53
N VAL A 25 18.63 2.34 9.74
CA VAL A 25 18.00 3.47 9.05
C VAL A 25 18.49 3.48 7.61
N GLN A 26 17.57 3.44 6.66
CA GLN A 26 17.90 3.50 5.24
C GLN A 26 17.36 4.81 4.65
N GLY A 27 18.23 5.60 4.05
CA GLY A 27 17.89 6.89 3.45
C GLY A 27 17.90 6.85 1.93
N VAL A 28 16.87 7.44 1.30
CA VAL A 28 16.78 7.67 -0.14
C VAL A 28 16.64 9.17 -0.39
N LYS A 29 17.46 9.72 -1.29
CA LYS A 29 17.36 11.15 -1.64
C LYS A 29 16.14 11.39 -2.52
N GLY A 30 15.50 12.54 -2.37
CA GLY A 30 14.37 12.95 -3.21
C GLY A 30 14.71 12.97 -4.70
N GLU A 31 15.94 13.34 -5.05
CA GLU A 31 16.41 13.34 -6.44
C GLU A 31 16.38 11.93 -7.07
N ASP A 32 16.77 10.88 -6.32
CA ASP A 32 16.79 9.50 -6.81
C ASP A 32 15.39 8.90 -6.93
N MET A 33 14.40 9.45 -6.21
CA MET A 33 13.00 9.09 -6.32
C MET A 33 12.31 9.79 -7.50
N ASN A 34 12.77 11.00 -7.84
CA ASN A 34 12.18 11.86 -8.86
C ASN A 34 12.72 11.60 -10.28
N ILE A 35 13.52 10.56 -10.50
CA ILE A 35 14.01 10.18 -11.83
C ILE A 35 12.88 9.57 -12.65
N VAL A 36 12.26 8.51 -12.11
CA VAL A 36 11.08 7.84 -12.70
C VAL A 36 9.91 8.09 -11.76
N LYS A 37 9.10 9.09 -12.09
CA LYS A 37 7.99 9.54 -11.23
C LYS A 37 6.76 8.66 -11.38
N ASP A 38 6.01 8.57 -10.30
CA ASP A 38 4.68 7.96 -10.23
C ASP A 38 3.68 8.97 -9.63
N ALA A 39 2.39 8.80 -9.89
CA ALA A 39 1.36 9.63 -9.25
C ALA A 39 1.39 9.48 -7.72
N ASN A 40 1.68 8.27 -7.24
CA ASN A 40 1.95 7.96 -5.84
C ASN A 40 3.46 7.69 -5.66
N PHE A 41 4.19 8.63 -5.10
CA PHE A 41 5.65 8.55 -4.99
C PHE A 41 6.15 7.36 -4.15
N MET A 42 5.31 6.75 -3.32
CA MET A 42 5.66 5.54 -2.56
C MET A 42 6.03 4.38 -3.49
N ASN A 43 5.42 4.31 -4.68
CA ASN A 43 5.78 3.33 -5.68
C ASN A 43 7.23 3.47 -6.16
N SER A 44 7.79 4.69 -6.15
CA SER A 44 9.19 4.95 -6.54
C SER A 44 10.21 4.51 -5.48
N LEU A 45 9.78 4.11 -4.28
CA LEU A 45 10.63 3.50 -3.24
C LEU A 45 10.76 1.98 -3.38
N ALA A 46 9.90 1.34 -4.17
CA ALA A 46 9.90 -0.11 -4.32
C ALA A 46 11.27 -0.61 -4.83
N GLY A 47 11.87 -1.57 -4.12
CA GLY A 47 13.18 -2.13 -4.43
C GLY A 47 14.40 -1.23 -4.14
N LYS A 48 14.20 -0.01 -3.60
CA LYS A 48 15.32 0.89 -3.22
C LYS A 48 15.71 0.75 -1.75
N VAL A 49 14.87 0.12 -0.93
CA VAL A 49 15.06 -0.05 0.52
C VAL A 49 14.86 -1.52 0.87
N ALA A 50 15.78 -2.10 1.66
CA ALA A 50 15.63 -3.46 2.17
C ALA A 50 14.66 -3.51 3.36
N GLY A 51 13.97 -4.66 3.54
CA GLY A 51 13.02 -4.88 4.63
C GLY A 51 11.63 -4.27 4.41
N VAL A 52 11.38 -3.67 3.24
CA VAL A 52 10.11 -3.01 2.90
C VAL A 52 9.45 -3.70 1.70
N SER A 53 8.20 -4.08 1.85
CA SER A 53 7.34 -4.57 0.76
C SER A 53 6.41 -3.46 0.33
N ILE A 54 6.49 -3.05 -0.92
CA ILE A 54 5.68 -1.99 -1.51
C ILE A 54 4.92 -2.59 -2.68
N ASN A 55 3.59 -2.60 -2.58
CA ASN A 55 2.70 -3.14 -3.60
C ASN A 55 1.69 -2.06 -4.03
N ALA A 56 1.74 -1.70 -5.31
CA ALA A 56 0.73 -0.81 -5.90
C ALA A 56 -0.62 -1.52 -5.99
N SER A 57 -1.70 -0.82 -5.68
CA SER A 57 -3.04 -1.35 -5.90
C SER A 57 -3.39 -1.33 -7.40
N ALA A 58 -4.31 -2.21 -7.80
CA ALA A 58 -4.87 -2.26 -9.16
C ALA A 58 -5.79 -1.07 -9.48
N GLY A 59 -5.80 -0.02 -8.67
CA GLY A 59 -6.61 1.18 -8.84
C GLY A 59 -6.20 2.09 -10.01
N GLY A 60 -5.14 1.75 -10.73
CA GLY A 60 -4.64 2.59 -11.82
C GLY A 60 -3.95 3.87 -11.32
N VAL A 61 -4.06 4.95 -12.10
CA VAL A 61 -3.45 6.24 -11.75
C VAL A 61 -4.09 6.79 -10.47
N GLY A 62 -3.25 7.15 -9.49
CA GLY A 62 -3.70 7.66 -8.18
C GLY A 62 -4.13 6.59 -7.18
N GLY A 63 -3.97 5.30 -7.51
CA GLY A 63 -4.24 4.19 -6.62
C GLY A 63 -3.39 4.19 -5.35
N ALA A 64 -3.94 3.65 -4.27
CA ALA A 64 -3.23 3.50 -3.00
C ALA A 64 -2.09 2.47 -3.09
N THR A 65 -1.12 2.59 -2.21
CA THR A 65 0.04 1.70 -2.14
C THR A 65 0.14 1.05 -0.77
N ARG A 66 0.28 -0.26 -0.74
CA ARG A 66 0.52 -1.00 0.49
C ARG A 66 2.00 -0.97 0.84
N VAL A 67 2.34 -0.51 2.05
CA VAL A 67 3.71 -0.44 2.55
C VAL A 67 3.82 -1.20 3.87
N VAL A 68 4.51 -2.33 3.85
CA VAL A 68 4.70 -3.20 5.01
C VAL A 68 6.17 -3.43 5.28
N MET A 69 6.58 -3.28 6.54
CA MET A 69 7.96 -3.44 6.98
C MET A 69 8.10 -4.69 7.86
N ARG A 70 9.09 -5.55 7.51
CA ARG A 70 9.41 -6.78 8.26
C ARG A 70 8.22 -7.71 8.47
N GLY A 71 7.28 -7.72 7.49
CA GLY A 71 6.12 -8.59 7.46
C GLY A 71 4.93 -8.15 8.31
N THR A 72 3.83 -8.88 8.17
CA THR A 72 2.56 -8.65 8.86
C THR A 72 2.67 -9.07 10.33
N LYS A 73 2.19 -8.24 11.24
CA LYS A 73 2.35 -8.41 12.71
C LYS A 73 1.04 -8.64 13.42
N SER A 74 -0.01 -7.88 13.08
CA SER A 74 -1.33 -7.99 13.71
C SER A 74 -2.32 -8.76 12.84
N ILE A 75 -3.08 -9.67 13.44
CA ILE A 75 -4.11 -10.48 12.77
C ILE A 75 -5.34 -9.62 12.42
N SER A 76 -5.69 -8.67 13.27
CA SER A 76 -6.89 -7.86 13.13
C SER A 76 -6.63 -6.36 12.97
N GLY A 77 -5.40 -5.91 13.28
CA GLY A 77 -5.00 -4.50 13.19
C GLY A 77 -4.41 -4.08 11.85
N ASN A 78 -4.17 -2.79 11.69
CA ASN A 78 -3.47 -2.24 10.54
C ASN A 78 -1.99 -2.68 10.55
N ASN A 79 -1.48 -3.12 9.41
CA ASN A 79 -0.10 -3.55 9.23
C ASN A 79 0.74 -2.59 8.36
N ASN A 80 0.16 -1.49 7.89
CA ASN A 80 0.87 -0.49 7.09
C ASN A 80 1.78 0.39 7.94
N ALA A 81 2.84 0.90 7.34
CA ALA A 81 3.79 1.79 7.98
C ALA A 81 3.18 3.15 8.33
N LEU A 82 3.70 3.79 9.38
CA LEU A 82 3.38 5.17 9.72
C LEU A 82 4.12 6.13 8.78
N TYR A 83 3.42 7.15 8.30
CA TYR A 83 4.03 8.25 7.56
C TYR A 83 4.23 9.47 8.45
N VAL A 84 5.42 10.04 8.36
CA VAL A 84 5.83 11.20 9.17
C VAL A 84 6.46 12.24 8.23
N ILE A 85 6.01 13.47 8.28
CA ILE A 85 6.57 14.59 7.52
C ILE A 85 7.21 15.59 8.46
N ASP A 86 8.48 15.90 8.25
CA ASP A 86 9.28 16.85 9.07
C ASP A 86 9.19 16.56 10.58
N GLY A 87 9.18 15.27 10.94
CA GLY A 87 9.17 14.81 12.32
C GLY A 87 7.79 14.73 12.97
N VAL A 88 6.69 15.03 12.26
CA VAL A 88 5.32 14.99 12.78
C VAL A 88 4.48 13.96 11.98
N PRO A 89 3.74 13.05 12.63
CA PRO A 89 2.82 12.12 11.97
C PRO A 89 1.76 12.82 11.14
N ILE A 90 1.33 12.16 10.04
CA ILE A 90 0.24 12.62 9.19
C ILE A 90 -0.89 11.61 9.12
N LEU A 91 -2.06 12.08 8.72
CA LEU A 91 -3.17 11.21 8.36
C LEU A 91 -2.92 10.54 7.01
N ASN A 92 -3.03 9.23 6.97
CA ASN A 92 -3.05 8.46 5.73
C ASN A 92 -4.44 7.84 5.54
N VAL A 93 -5.41 8.69 5.22
CA VAL A 93 -6.78 8.24 4.93
C VAL A 93 -6.77 7.48 3.62
N THR A 94 -7.13 6.21 3.67
CA THR A 94 -7.28 5.36 2.49
C THR A 94 -8.75 5.35 2.05
N GLY A 95 -8.98 5.55 0.77
CA GLY A 95 -10.29 5.39 0.15
C GLY A 95 -10.48 3.98 -0.41
N GLY A 96 -11.70 3.67 -0.82
CA GLY A 96 -12.06 2.38 -1.40
C GLY A 96 -12.69 1.42 -0.39
N SER A 97 -13.17 0.29 -0.88
CA SER A 97 -13.71 -0.80 -0.09
C SER A 97 -13.00 -2.10 -0.45
N VAL A 98 -12.87 -2.98 0.52
CA VAL A 98 -12.22 -4.28 0.35
C VAL A 98 -13.28 -5.36 0.34
N ASP A 99 -13.52 -5.92 -0.83
CA ASP A 99 -14.34 -7.10 -1.03
C ASP A 99 -13.77 -7.89 -2.21
N SER A 100 -13.85 -9.21 -2.17
CA SER A 100 -13.35 -10.05 -3.27
C SER A 100 -14.20 -9.95 -4.54
N GLU A 101 -15.50 -9.80 -4.39
CA GLU A 101 -16.46 -9.78 -5.50
C GLU A 101 -16.83 -8.36 -5.94
N TYR A 102 -16.63 -7.37 -5.05
CA TYR A 102 -16.96 -5.98 -5.28
C TYR A 102 -15.97 -5.06 -4.55
N GLY A 103 -14.70 -5.11 -4.91
CA GLY A 103 -13.68 -4.22 -4.37
C GLY A 103 -13.59 -2.92 -5.16
N LEU A 104 -13.70 -1.78 -4.49
CA LEU A 104 -13.45 -0.48 -5.07
C LEU A 104 -12.04 -0.02 -4.74
N ALA A 105 -11.25 0.28 -5.74
CA ALA A 105 -9.97 0.94 -5.52
C ALA A 105 -10.17 2.37 -5.03
N GLY A 106 -9.27 2.85 -4.21
CA GLY A 106 -9.25 4.21 -3.70
C GLY A 106 -7.84 4.78 -3.69
N GLY A 107 -7.72 6.10 -3.54
CA GLY A 107 -6.45 6.76 -3.28
C GLY A 107 -6.10 6.73 -1.78
N GLU A 108 -4.94 7.28 -1.45
CA GLU A 108 -4.46 7.39 -0.06
C GLU A 108 -3.88 8.78 0.24
N GLY A 109 -3.85 9.15 1.53
CA GLY A 109 -3.40 10.48 1.95
C GLY A 109 -1.93 10.78 1.69
N ILE A 110 -1.06 9.77 1.68
CA ILE A 110 0.35 9.97 1.38
C ILE A 110 0.60 10.34 -0.09
N SER A 111 -0.27 9.88 -0.99
CA SER A 111 -0.19 10.24 -2.42
C SER A 111 -0.48 11.73 -2.69
N ASP A 112 -1.01 12.47 -1.69
CA ASP A 112 -1.25 13.92 -1.81
C ASP A 112 0.05 14.73 -1.86
N ILE A 113 1.16 14.19 -1.36
CA ILE A 113 2.45 14.90 -1.30
C ILE A 113 3.06 15.02 -2.70
N ASN A 114 3.50 16.22 -3.04
CA ASN A 114 4.24 16.45 -4.28
C ASN A 114 5.67 15.88 -4.16
N PRO A 115 6.07 14.92 -5.00
CA PRO A 115 7.41 14.33 -4.94
C PRO A 115 8.56 15.35 -5.08
N GLU A 116 8.33 16.45 -5.81
CA GLU A 116 9.35 17.51 -6.00
C GLU A 116 9.64 18.30 -4.72
N ASP A 117 8.71 18.31 -3.76
CA ASP A 117 8.89 18.96 -2.46
C ASP A 117 9.68 18.07 -1.47
N ILE A 118 9.99 16.82 -1.84
CA ILE A 118 10.72 15.90 -0.98
C ILE A 118 12.23 16.11 -1.13
N GLU A 119 12.92 16.33 -0.02
CA GLU A 119 14.39 16.39 0.07
C GLU A 119 14.98 14.99 0.25
N SER A 120 14.40 14.22 1.18
CA SER A 120 14.82 12.85 1.48
C SER A 120 13.71 12.04 2.14
N VAL A 121 13.78 10.73 1.99
CA VAL A 121 12.95 9.76 2.72
C VAL A 121 13.87 8.85 3.51
N ASN A 122 13.64 8.73 4.81
CA ASN A 122 14.32 7.79 5.69
C ASN A 122 13.34 6.74 6.15
N VAL A 123 13.73 5.48 6.05
CA VAL A 123 12.89 4.35 6.44
C VAL A 123 13.42 3.74 7.72
N LEU A 124 12.56 3.70 8.72
CA LEU A 124 12.83 3.13 10.05
C LEU A 124 12.07 1.80 10.16
N THR A 125 12.76 0.69 9.88
CA THR A 125 12.12 -0.62 9.74
C THR A 125 11.84 -1.33 11.05
N GLY A 126 12.55 -0.99 12.12
CA GLY A 126 12.47 -1.68 13.42
C GLY A 126 11.70 -0.92 14.50
N PRO A 127 11.12 -1.62 15.48
CA PRO A 127 10.46 -1.00 16.63
C PRO A 127 11.38 -0.08 17.44
N SER A 128 12.68 -0.37 17.53
CA SER A 128 13.65 0.47 18.23
C SER A 128 13.77 1.87 17.65
N ALA A 129 13.71 1.97 16.32
CA ALA A 129 13.72 3.24 15.61
C ALA A 129 12.40 3.99 15.73
N ALA A 130 11.31 3.24 15.88
CA ALA A 130 9.94 3.74 15.86
C ALA A 130 9.41 4.09 17.26
N ALA A 131 10.03 3.62 18.33
CA ALA A 131 9.55 3.76 19.71
C ALA A 131 9.22 5.21 20.11
N LEU A 132 9.95 6.18 19.61
CA LEU A 132 9.68 7.60 19.88
C LEU A 132 8.40 8.14 19.23
N TYR A 133 7.92 7.51 18.15
CA TYR A 133 6.64 7.90 17.51
C TYR A 133 5.42 7.19 18.13
N GLY A 134 5.64 6.29 19.07
CA GLY A 134 4.60 5.62 19.79
C GLY A 134 3.98 4.43 19.06
N SER A 135 2.79 4.08 19.50
CA SER A 135 2.06 2.90 19.07
C SER A 135 1.78 2.84 17.55
N ALA A 136 1.51 3.97 16.93
CA ALA A 136 1.28 4.06 15.49
C ALA A 136 2.49 3.61 14.65
N ALA A 137 3.69 3.64 15.25
CA ALA A 137 4.94 3.26 14.59
C ALA A 137 5.34 1.79 14.78
N ALA A 138 4.50 0.96 15.41
CA ALA A 138 4.78 -0.47 15.63
C ALA A 138 5.11 -1.22 14.33
N ASN A 139 4.58 -0.78 13.19
CA ASN A 139 4.79 -1.35 11.87
C ASN A 139 5.96 -0.72 11.08
N GLY A 140 6.73 0.17 11.72
CA GLY A 140 7.80 0.94 11.08
C GLY A 140 7.33 2.34 10.64
N VAL A 141 8.29 3.17 10.24
CA VAL A 141 8.06 4.58 9.90
C VAL A 141 8.71 4.93 8.58
N VAL A 142 7.97 5.62 7.72
CA VAL A 142 8.50 6.35 6.55
C VAL A 142 8.59 7.82 6.93
N LEU A 143 9.80 8.30 7.15
CA LEU A 143 10.09 9.67 7.54
C LEU A 143 10.45 10.49 6.30
N ILE A 144 9.61 11.45 5.95
CA ILE A 144 9.72 12.31 4.79
C ILE A 144 10.21 13.68 5.26
N ASN A 145 11.34 14.14 4.71
CA ASN A 145 11.82 15.47 4.94
C ASN A 145 11.52 16.33 3.71
N THR A 146 10.83 17.44 3.92
CA THR A 146 10.48 18.36 2.83
C THR A 146 11.57 19.41 2.61
N ARG A 147 11.65 19.92 1.39
CA ARG A 147 12.62 20.97 1.01
C ARG A 147 12.44 22.23 1.83
N LYS A 148 13.55 22.87 2.12
CA LYS A 148 13.63 24.19 2.77
C LYS A 148 14.17 25.21 1.78
N GLY A 149 13.95 26.48 2.07
CA GLY A 149 14.68 27.57 1.43
C GLY A 149 16.20 27.42 1.62
N SER A 150 16.95 28.00 0.74
CA SER A 150 18.42 28.03 0.81
C SER A 150 18.94 29.47 0.83
N ALA A 151 20.00 29.70 1.59
CA ALA A 151 20.71 30.99 1.55
C ALA A 151 21.41 31.16 0.19
N GLY A 152 21.44 32.41 -0.31
CA GLY A 152 22.08 32.77 -1.56
C GLY A 152 21.10 33.30 -2.61
N LYS A 153 21.55 33.24 -3.89
CA LYS A 153 20.70 33.69 -5.02
C LYS A 153 19.41 32.89 -5.10
N PRO A 154 18.28 33.50 -5.47
CA PRO A 154 17.05 32.76 -5.72
C PRO A 154 17.29 31.66 -6.74
N LYS A 155 16.77 30.48 -6.45
CA LYS A 155 16.78 29.30 -7.34
C LYS A 155 15.37 28.99 -7.77
N ILE A 156 15.12 29.09 -9.04
CA ILE A 156 13.83 28.71 -9.64
C ILE A 156 14.03 27.38 -10.36
N THR A 157 13.16 26.41 -10.10
CA THR A 157 13.15 25.13 -10.80
C THR A 157 11.80 24.94 -11.44
N VAL A 158 11.79 24.66 -12.75
CA VAL A 158 10.59 24.27 -13.51
C VAL A 158 10.79 22.86 -14.02
N SER A 159 9.84 21.97 -13.77
CA SER A 159 9.94 20.58 -14.24
C SER A 159 8.63 20.11 -14.87
N ASN A 160 8.77 19.34 -15.93
CA ASN A 160 7.71 18.57 -16.56
C ASN A 160 8.12 17.09 -16.56
N ASN A 161 7.17 16.22 -16.31
CA ASN A 161 7.32 14.79 -16.52
C ASN A 161 6.05 14.27 -17.19
N THR A 162 6.17 13.74 -18.38
CA THR A 162 5.07 13.17 -19.14
C THR A 162 5.33 11.70 -19.41
N THR A 163 4.42 10.84 -18.99
CA THR A 163 4.51 9.40 -19.22
C THR A 163 3.23 8.86 -19.82
N PHE A 164 3.39 7.87 -20.68
CA PHE A 164 2.31 7.11 -21.32
C PHE A 164 2.31 5.70 -20.76
N SER A 165 1.13 5.12 -20.58
CA SER A 165 0.96 3.82 -19.94
C SER A 165 0.11 2.88 -20.79
N SER A 166 0.48 1.60 -20.77
CA SER A 166 -0.28 0.50 -21.38
C SER A 166 -0.31 -0.69 -20.41
N PRO A 167 -1.18 -1.69 -20.64
CA PRO A 167 -1.13 -2.93 -19.87
C PRO A 167 0.26 -3.58 -19.91
N PHE A 168 0.77 -3.97 -18.74
CA PHE A 168 2.08 -4.63 -18.62
C PHE A 168 1.97 -6.14 -18.78
N MET A 169 0.96 -6.73 -18.14
CA MET A 169 0.72 -8.17 -18.17
C MET A 169 -0.77 -8.44 -18.20
N MET A 170 -1.20 -9.20 -19.20
CA MET A 170 -2.57 -9.64 -19.40
C MET A 170 -2.65 -11.16 -19.49
N PRO A 171 -3.81 -11.78 -19.21
CA PRO A 171 -4.05 -13.20 -19.52
C PRO A 171 -3.90 -13.48 -21.02
N GLU A 172 -3.63 -14.74 -21.37
CA GLU A 172 -3.56 -15.17 -22.76
C GLU A 172 -4.93 -15.67 -23.24
N PHE A 173 -5.44 -15.03 -24.29
CA PHE A 173 -6.74 -15.31 -24.89
C PHE A 173 -6.62 -16.20 -26.13
N GLN A 174 -7.70 -16.84 -26.51
CA GLN A 174 -7.88 -17.51 -27.79
C GLN A 174 -8.79 -16.68 -28.71
N ASN A 175 -8.66 -16.88 -30.03
CA ASN A 175 -9.48 -16.24 -31.06
C ASN A 175 -9.92 -17.23 -32.15
N THR A 176 -9.74 -18.53 -31.96
CA THR A 176 -9.94 -19.57 -32.99
C THR A 176 -11.25 -20.29 -32.90
N TYR A 177 -11.85 -20.37 -31.72
CA TYR A 177 -13.13 -21.03 -31.49
C TYR A 177 -14.21 -20.02 -31.11
N GLY A 178 -15.37 -20.10 -31.74
CA GLY A 178 -16.52 -19.25 -31.48
C GLY A 178 -17.41 -19.78 -30.35
N ASN A 179 -18.55 -19.14 -30.20
CA ASN A 179 -19.64 -19.58 -29.33
C ASN A 179 -20.70 -20.35 -30.13
N LYS A 180 -21.54 -21.14 -29.46
CA LYS A 180 -22.78 -21.68 -30.00
C LYS A 180 -23.79 -20.53 -30.09
N ILE A 181 -24.69 -20.57 -31.09
CA ILE A 181 -25.69 -19.51 -31.31
C ILE A 181 -26.50 -19.28 -30.03
N GLY A 182 -26.56 -18.01 -29.58
CA GLY A 182 -27.28 -17.60 -28.38
C GLY A 182 -26.62 -17.98 -27.06
N ILE A 183 -25.46 -18.64 -27.07
CA ILE A 183 -24.70 -19.01 -25.89
C ILE A 183 -23.52 -18.07 -25.72
N TYR A 184 -23.33 -17.51 -24.54
CA TYR A 184 -22.25 -16.55 -24.25
C TYR A 184 -20.85 -17.19 -24.25
N ALA A 185 -20.71 -18.42 -23.74
CA ALA A 185 -19.43 -19.11 -23.66
C ALA A 185 -18.92 -19.53 -25.05
N SER A 186 -17.61 -19.40 -25.29
CA SER A 186 -16.96 -19.72 -26.58
C SER A 186 -16.67 -21.22 -26.74
N TRP A 187 -17.65 -22.05 -26.48
CA TRP A 187 -17.62 -23.51 -26.65
C TRP A 187 -18.27 -24.00 -27.95
N GLY A 188 -18.26 -23.16 -29.01
CA GLY A 188 -18.74 -23.50 -30.36
C GLY A 188 -17.65 -24.07 -31.25
N GLU A 189 -17.95 -24.13 -32.55
CA GLU A 189 -17.08 -24.68 -33.57
C GLU A 189 -15.83 -23.78 -33.81
N LYS A 190 -14.84 -24.37 -34.48
CA LYS A 190 -13.67 -23.64 -34.94
C LYS A 190 -14.10 -22.64 -36.02
N LEU A 191 -13.77 -21.38 -35.84
CA LEU A 191 -14.10 -20.29 -36.75
C LEU A 191 -13.38 -20.45 -38.10
N ALA A 192 -14.06 -20.15 -39.20
CA ALA A 192 -13.46 -20.16 -40.54
C ALA A 192 -12.32 -19.14 -40.66
N LYS A 193 -12.43 -18.02 -39.96
CA LYS A 193 -11.37 -17.03 -39.76
C LYS A 193 -11.28 -16.72 -38.26
N PRO A 194 -10.07 -16.56 -37.70
CA PRO A 194 -9.93 -16.16 -36.32
C PRO A 194 -10.69 -14.87 -36.01
N SER A 195 -11.26 -14.74 -34.82
CA SER A 195 -11.87 -13.51 -34.34
C SER A 195 -10.86 -12.37 -34.37
N SER A 196 -11.29 -11.20 -34.83
CA SER A 196 -10.48 -9.98 -34.82
C SER A 196 -10.50 -9.29 -33.45
N PHE A 197 -11.37 -9.70 -32.53
CA PHE A 197 -11.48 -9.09 -31.21
C PHE A 197 -10.30 -9.49 -30.31
N ASP A 198 -9.52 -8.48 -29.92
CA ASP A 198 -8.51 -8.59 -28.86
C ASP A 198 -9.01 -7.82 -27.63
N PRO A 199 -9.14 -8.46 -26.43
CA PRO A 199 -9.45 -7.75 -25.19
C PRO A 199 -8.51 -6.57 -24.88
N ALA A 200 -7.30 -6.54 -25.43
CA ALA A 200 -6.38 -5.43 -25.30
C ALA A 200 -6.89 -4.14 -25.96
N ASP A 201 -7.73 -4.23 -26.99
CA ASP A 201 -8.29 -3.08 -27.71
C ASP A 201 -9.30 -2.26 -26.88
N PHE A 202 -9.79 -2.82 -25.76
CA PHE A 202 -10.64 -2.10 -24.82
C PHE A 202 -9.87 -1.04 -24.03
N PHE A 203 -8.56 -1.20 -23.88
CA PHE A 203 -7.73 -0.30 -23.09
C PHE A 203 -7.25 0.89 -23.91
N ASN A 204 -7.36 2.07 -23.34
CA ASN A 204 -6.74 3.28 -23.87
C ASN A 204 -5.24 3.32 -23.53
N THR A 205 -4.50 4.14 -24.24
CA THR A 205 -3.19 4.60 -23.78
C THR A 205 -3.41 5.60 -22.65
N GLY A 206 -3.04 5.21 -21.42
CA GLY A 206 -3.06 6.13 -20.28
C GLY A 206 -1.97 7.19 -20.43
N ALA A 207 -2.22 8.39 -19.91
CA ALA A 207 -1.25 9.48 -19.88
C ALA A 207 -1.17 10.10 -18.48
N LEU A 208 0.02 10.48 -18.04
CA LEU A 208 0.25 11.20 -16.79
C LEU A 208 1.19 12.37 -17.05
N VAL A 209 0.69 13.58 -16.85
CA VAL A 209 1.44 14.84 -17.02
C VAL A 209 1.60 15.50 -15.65
N GLN A 210 2.84 15.69 -15.24
CA GLN A 210 3.20 16.30 -13.97
C GLN A 210 4.06 17.54 -14.22
N ASN A 211 3.59 18.70 -13.79
CA ASN A 211 4.33 19.94 -13.87
C ASN A 211 4.59 20.47 -12.48
N ASN A 212 5.74 21.08 -12.27
CA ASN A 212 6.09 21.71 -11.00
C ASN A 212 6.94 22.95 -11.23
N VAL A 213 6.64 24.00 -10.46
CA VAL A 213 7.46 25.20 -10.35
C VAL A 213 7.80 25.40 -8.88
N SER A 214 9.06 25.62 -8.58
CA SER A 214 9.51 25.91 -7.21
C SER A 214 10.51 27.06 -7.15
N LEU A 215 10.43 27.82 -6.07
CA LEU A 215 11.34 28.90 -5.73
C LEU A 215 11.97 28.61 -4.37
N SER A 216 13.30 28.61 -4.32
CA SER A 216 14.07 28.56 -3.07
C SER A 216 14.93 29.80 -2.97
N THR A 217 14.75 30.58 -1.91
CA THR A 217 15.45 31.86 -1.70
C THR A 217 15.71 32.12 -0.23
N GLY A 218 16.60 33.06 0.07
CA GLY A 218 16.81 33.50 1.44
C GLY A 218 18.25 33.94 1.75
N ASN A 219 18.48 34.16 3.02
CA ASN A 219 19.78 34.46 3.61
C ASN A 219 20.02 33.55 4.85
N ASP A 220 21.07 33.78 5.62
CA ASP A 220 21.44 32.94 6.78
C ASP A 220 20.38 32.98 7.90
N ARG A 221 19.52 34.00 7.94
CA ARG A 221 18.50 34.17 8.97
C ARG A 221 17.07 33.89 8.47
N HIS A 222 16.81 34.05 7.20
CA HIS A 222 15.48 33.86 6.63
C HIS A 222 15.59 33.08 5.34
N GLN A 223 14.93 31.95 5.26
CA GLN A 223 14.93 31.06 4.11
C GLN A 223 13.51 30.65 3.77
N THR A 224 13.13 30.78 2.52
CA THR A 224 11.77 30.49 2.07
C THR A 224 11.78 29.57 0.85
N TYR A 225 10.89 28.59 0.88
CA TYR A 225 10.57 27.68 -0.22
C TYR A 225 9.10 27.79 -0.57
N ILE A 226 8.82 27.92 -1.86
CA ILE A 226 7.44 27.94 -2.41
C ILE A 226 7.40 26.99 -3.59
N SER A 227 6.35 26.20 -3.72
CA SER A 227 6.12 25.38 -4.90
C SER A 227 4.65 25.34 -5.30
N ALA A 228 4.42 25.15 -6.61
CA ALA A 228 3.13 24.84 -7.19
C ALA A 228 3.29 23.67 -8.14
N GLY A 229 2.49 22.64 -7.98
CA GLY A 229 2.54 21.42 -8.77
C GLY A 229 1.18 21.02 -9.30
N THR A 230 1.15 20.46 -10.50
CA THR A 230 -0.04 19.86 -11.11
C THR A 230 0.28 18.42 -11.53
N THR A 231 -0.68 17.53 -11.34
CA THR A 231 -0.64 16.15 -11.83
C THR A 231 -1.98 15.86 -12.47
N ASN A 232 -2.00 15.64 -13.77
CA ASN A 232 -3.21 15.32 -14.53
C ASN A 232 -2.96 14.01 -15.26
N GLY A 233 -3.89 13.07 -15.17
CA GLY A 233 -3.74 11.77 -15.80
C GLY A 233 -5.06 11.17 -16.23
N THR A 234 -4.97 10.38 -17.30
CA THR A 234 -6.01 9.47 -17.77
C THR A 234 -5.55 8.04 -17.56
N GLY A 235 -6.44 7.16 -17.08
CA GLY A 235 -6.14 5.75 -16.92
C GLY A 235 -6.20 4.97 -18.23
N ILE A 236 -5.83 3.69 -18.18
CA ILE A 236 -5.97 2.77 -19.32
C ILE A 236 -7.43 2.31 -19.51
N LEU A 237 -8.27 2.36 -18.47
CA LEU A 237 -9.71 2.12 -18.62
C LEU A 237 -10.39 3.38 -19.18
N PRO A 238 -11.39 3.23 -20.09
CA PRO A 238 -12.18 4.36 -20.56
C PRO A 238 -12.76 5.18 -19.40
N ASN A 239 -12.82 6.52 -19.55
CA ASN A 239 -13.41 7.43 -18.57
C ASN A 239 -12.80 7.39 -17.15
N HIS A 240 -11.57 6.91 -17.02
CA HIS A 240 -10.81 6.99 -15.78
C HIS A 240 -9.94 8.23 -15.80
N GLU A 241 -10.17 9.16 -14.86
CA GLU A 241 -9.46 10.43 -14.75
C GLU A 241 -8.91 10.65 -13.34
N TYR A 242 -7.76 11.33 -13.29
CA TYR A 242 -7.08 11.74 -12.07
C TYR A 242 -6.55 13.15 -12.19
N SER A 243 -6.78 14.00 -11.21
CA SER A 243 -6.12 15.30 -11.12
C SER A 243 -5.72 15.63 -9.67
N ARG A 244 -4.57 16.28 -9.55
CA ARG A 244 -4.07 16.78 -8.26
C ARG A 244 -3.34 18.09 -8.46
N TYR A 245 -3.64 19.07 -7.60
CA TYR A 245 -3.02 20.39 -7.55
C TYR A 245 -2.44 20.59 -6.16
N ASN A 246 -1.16 20.94 -6.08
CA ASN A 246 -0.42 21.13 -4.84
C ASN A 246 0.12 22.56 -4.77
N PHE A 247 -0.07 23.23 -3.63
CA PHE A 247 0.56 24.48 -3.29
C PHE A 247 1.26 24.31 -1.96
N THR A 248 2.57 24.59 -1.91
CA THR A 248 3.38 24.44 -0.70
C THR A 248 4.17 25.71 -0.43
N PHE A 249 4.16 26.13 0.83
CA PHE A 249 4.96 27.21 1.36
C PHE A 249 5.68 26.74 2.63
N ARG A 250 6.96 27.05 2.76
CA ARG A 250 7.74 26.79 3.99
C ARG A 250 8.76 27.90 4.19
N SER A 251 8.85 28.40 5.41
CA SER A 251 9.84 29.42 5.78
C SER A 251 10.53 29.04 7.09
N VAL A 252 11.82 29.28 7.14
CA VAL A 252 12.65 29.15 8.34
C VAL A 252 13.24 30.51 8.67
N THR A 253 12.95 31.02 9.87
CA THR A 253 13.38 32.32 10.33
C THR A 253 14.09 32.22 11.67
N LYS A 254 15.27 32.83 11.76
CA LYS A 254 16.04 32.94 13.02
C LYS A 254 15.89 34.35 13.61
N LEU A 255 15.48 34.40 14.87
CA LEU A 255 15.20 35.61 15.62
C LEU A 255 16.07 35.65 16.88
N TRP A 256 16.09 36.80 17.55
CA TRP A 256 16.74 37.01 18.84
C TRP A 256 18.22 36.58 18.88
N ARG A 257 19.03 37.07 17.96
CA ARG A 257 20.45 36.71 17.79
C ARG A 257 20.63 35.19 17.57
N ASP A 258 19.77 34.62 16.69
CA ASP A 258 19.73 33.22 16.29
C ASP A 258 19.31 32.23 17.40
N ARG A 259 18.84 32.71 18.56
CA ARG A 259 18.36 31.84 19.65
C ARG A 259 16.98 31.24 19.37
N LEU A 260 16.10 31.94 18.69
CA LEU A 260 14.80 31.42 18.33
C LEU A 260 14.78 31.09 16.84
N THR A 261 14.52 29.83 16.51
CA THR A 261 14.27 29.37 15.13
C THR A 261 12.80 29.01 14.98
N LEU A 262 12.13 29.70 14.06
CA LEU A 262 10.77 29.37 13.64
C LEU A 262 10.83 28.68 12.27
N ASP A 263 10.31 27.46 12.15
CA ASP A 263 10.12 26.72 10.91
C ASP A 263 8.61 26.50 10.74
N TYR A 264 8.00 27.21 9.82
CA TYR A 264 6.57 27.23 9.62
C TYR A 264 6.21 27.11 8.15
N GLY A 265 5.07 26.50 7.89
CA GLY A 265 4.64 26.32 6.52
C GLY A 265 3.26 25.70 6.43
N GLY A 266 2.82 25.54 5.21
CA GLY A 266 1.57 24.91 4.90
C GLY A 266 1.54 24.39 3.47
N SER A 267 0.67 23.39 3.27
CA SER A 267 0.36 22.84 1.96
C SER A 267 -1.15 22.80 1.78
N TYR A 268 -1.61 23.14 0.58
CA TYR A 268 -3.00 22.99 0.17
C TYR A 268 -3.06 22.09 -1.06
N ILE A 269 -3.91 21.08 -0.99
CA ILE A 269 -4.01 20.03 -1.99
C ILE A 269 -5.46 19.86 -2.40
N ILE A 270 -5.70 19.85 -3.71
CA ILE A 270 -6.97 19.51 -4.33
C ILE A 270 -6.75 18.26 -5.14
N GLN A 271 -7.53 17.21 -4.89
CA GLN A 271 -7.46 15.96 -5.64
C GLN A 271 -8.85 15.55 -6.12
N ARG A 272 -8.91 15.05 -7.34
CA ARG A 272 -10.12 14.49 -7.94
C ARG A 272 -9.80 13.18 -8.63
N ASN A 273 -10.66 12.20 -8.44
CA ASN A 273 -10.63 10.90 -9.11
C ASN A 273 -12.00 10.60 -9.70
N GLN A 274 -12.02 10.02 -10.89
CA GLN A 274 -13.22 9.53 -11.52
C GLN A 274 -12.99 8.07 -11.95
N ASN A 275 -13.93 7.19 -11.64
CA ASN A 275 -13.99 5.80 -12.10
C ASN A 275 -12.70 4.99 -11.90
N MET A 276 -12.07 5.09 -10.70
CA MET A 276 -11.00 4.17 -10.34
C MET A 276 -11.49 2.73 -10.48
N SER A 277 -10.62 1.85 -10.95
CA SER A 277 -10.96 0.47 -11.27
C SER A 277 -11.60 -0.27 -10.10
N ALA A 278 -12.62 -1.06 -10.42
CA ALA A 278 -13.14 -2.10 -9.53
C ALA A 278 -12.37 -3.41 -9.74
N GLN A 279 -12.49 -4.32 -8.81
CA GLN A 279 -12.12 -5.72 -8.95
C GLN A 279 -13.34 -6.60 -8.68
N GLY A 280 -13.22 -7.90 -8.96
CA GLY A 280 -14.30 -8.86 -8.76
C GLY A 280 -15.31 -8.85 -9.89
N LYS A 281 -16.51 -9.37 -9.62
CA LYS A 281 -17.54 -9.59 -10.64
C LYS A 281 -18.41 -8.37 -10.90
N TYR A 282 -18.64 -7.55 -9.89
CA TYR A 282 -19.65 -6.50 -9.93
C TYR A 282 -19.08 -5.15 -10.36
N PHE A 283 -19.79 -4.44 -11.22
CA PHE A 283 -19.41 -3.10 -11.72
C PHE A 283 -17.99 -3.05 -12.31
N ASN A 284 -17.54 -4.18 -12.87
CA ASN A 284 -16.22 -4.32 -13.45
C ASN A 284 -16.34 -4.56 -14.95
N PRO A 285 -15.84 -3.66 -15.82
CA PRO A 285 -15.92 -3.83 -17.26
C PRO A 285 -15.15 -5.04 -17.78
N LEU A 286 -14.08 -5.45 -17.05
CA LEU A 286 -13.18 -6.51 -17.51
C LEU A 286 -13.83 -7.90 -17.47
N THR A 287 -14.87 -8.10 -16.68
CA THR A 287 -15.65 -9.35 -16.71
C THR A 287 -16.21 -9.58 -18.12
N ALA A 288 -16.92 -8.60 -18.68
CA ALA A 288 -17.51 -8.68 -19.99
C ALA A 288 -16.46 -8.66 -21.11
N VAL A 289 -15.42 -7.81 -21.01
CA VAL A 289 -14.35 -7.70 -22.01
C VAL A 289 -13.57 -9.01 -22.15
N TYR A 290 -13.14 -9.59 -21.03
CA TYR A 290 -12.28 -10.77 -21.06
C TYR A 290 -13.03 -12.04 -21.47
N THR A 291 -14.30 -12.17 -21.07
CA THR A 291 -15.12 -13.36 -21.36
C THR A 291 -15.99 -13.21 -22.60
N PHE A 292 -15.95 -12.09 -23.31
CA PHE A 292 -16.77 -11.82 -24.51
C PHE A 292 -16.67 -12.97 -25.53
N PRO A 293 -17.80 -13.42 -26.11
CA PRO A 293 -17.83 -14.53 -27.07
C PRO A 293 -16.97 -14.26 -28.31
N ARG A 294 -16.11 -15.22 -28.64
CA ARG A 294 -15.16 -15.04 -29.77
C ARG A 294 -15.81 -15.18 -31.16
N GLY A 295 -17.03 -15.71 -31.26
CA GLY A 295 -17.82 -15.74 -32.50
C GLY A 295 -18.60 -14.47 -32.79
N GLU A 296 -18.60 -13.50 -31.85
CA GLU A 296 -19.41 -12.28 -31.94
C GLU A 296 -18.55 -11.04 -32.19
N ASP A 297 -19.19 -10.03 -32.78
CA ASP A 297 -18.53 -8.75 -33.03
C ASP A 297 -18.64 -7.84 -31.81
N PHE A 298 -17.52 -7.57 -31.17
CA PHE A 298 -17.45 -6.68 -29.99
C PHE A 298 -17.83 -5.24 -30.30
N SER A 299 -17.70 -4.80 -31.55
CA SER A 299 -18.08 -3.42 -31.95
C SER A 299 -19.58 -3.15 -31.72
N THR A 300 -20.41 -4.17 -31.73
CA THR A 300 -21.86 -4.05 -31.50
C THR A 300 -22.22 -3.56 -30.10
N VAL A 301 -21.34 -3.83 -29.09
CA VAL A 301 -21.55 -3.40 -27.71
C VAL A 301 -20.88 -2.04 -27.39
N GLN A 302 -20.14 -1.47 -28.33
CA GLN A 302 -19.62 -0.10 -28.20
C GLN A 302 -20.76 0.93 -28.18
N ALA A 303 -21.87 0.68 -28.94
CA ALA A 303 -23.12 1.40 -28.81
C ALA A 303 -23.86 0.93 -27.54
N TYR A 304 -23.30 1.27 -26.36
CA TYR A 304 -23.67 0.74 -25.06
C TYR A 304 -25.07 1.14 -24.55
N GLU A 305 -25.74 2.06 -25.24
CA GLU A 305 -27.08 2.53 -24.89
C GLU A 305 -27.96 2.68 -26.15
N ARG A 306 -29.26 2.44 -25.99
CA ARG A 306 -30.28 2.62 -27.02
C ARG A 306 -31.48 3.36 -26.45
N PHE A 307 -32.09 4.23 -27.26
CA PHE A 307 -33.26 4.97 -26.86
C PHE A 307 -34.46 4.05 -26.78
N ASP A 308 -35.11 4.03 -25.61
CA ASP A 308 -36.33 3.31 -25.37
C ASP A 308 -37.51 4.28 -25.39
N THR A 309 -38.43 4.07 -26.33
CA THR A 309 -39.62 4.96 -26.55
C THR A 309 -40.65 4.79 -25.44
N GLY A 310 -40.73 3.64 -24.79
CA GLY A 310 -41.64 3.35 -23.70
C GLY A 310 -41.31 4.10 -22.43
N ARG A 311 -39.99 4.22 -22.15
CA ARG A 311 -39.46 4.94 -20.98
C ARG A 311 -39.01 6.37 -21.32
N ASN A 312 -39.01 6.72 -22.60
CA ASN A 312 -38.52 8.02 -23.10
C ASN A 312 -37.10 8.37 -22.60
N MET A 313 -36.19 7.39 -22.62
CA MET A 313 -34.79 7.56 -22.16
C MET A 313 -33.86 6.55 -22.83
N PHE A 314 -32.53 6.79 -22.71
CA PHE A 314 -31.53 5.82 -23.11
C PHE A 314 -31.36 4.74 -22.03
N LEU A 315 -31.46 3.46 -22.46
CA LEU A 315 -31.25 2.27 -21.63
C LEU A 315 -30.00 1.52 -22.08
N GLN A 316 -29.41 0.75 -21.18
CA GLN A 316 -28.26 -0.11 -21.47
C GLN A 316 -28.59 -1.11 -22.60
N TYR A 317 -27.71 -1.20 -23.58
CA TYR A 317 -27.73 -2.27 -24.56
C TYR A 317 -26.74 -3.38 -24.16
N TRP A 318 -27.26 -4.49 -23.69
CA TRP A 318 -26.49 -5.69 -23.34
C TRP A 318 -27.33 -6.94 -23.60
N PRO A 319 -27.16 -7.62 -24.77
CA PRO A 319 -28.06 -8.70 -25.18
C PRO A 319 -27.80 -10.04 -24.47
N TRP A 320 -26.74 -10.14 -23.68
CA TRP A 320 -26.22 -11.38 -23.13
C TRP A 320 -26.72 -11.73 -21.73
N GLY A 321 -27.43 -10.83 -21.06
CA GLY A 321 -27.84 -11.00 -19.66
C GLY A 321 -26.67 -10.92 -18.66
N ASP A 322 -26.92 -11.31 -17.42
CA ASP A 322 -25.98 -11.14 -16.31
C ASP A 322 -24.90 -12.22 -16.19
N GLN A 323 -25.05 -13.35 -16.92
CA GLN A 323 -24.14 -14.49 -16.93
C GLN A 323 -23.78 -15.02 -15.52
N ALA A 324 -24.68 -14.91 -14.56
CA ALA A 324 -24.47 -15.22 -13.13
C ALA A 324 -23.26 -14.48 -12.50
N MET A 325 -22.80 -13.39 -13.12
CA MET A 325 -21.73 -12.52 -12.64
C MET A 325 -22.18 -11.08 -12.50
N ASN A 326 -23.48 -10.81 -12.60
CA ASN A 326 -24.03 -9.45 -12.70
C ASN A 326 -23.33 -8.62 -13.81
N MET A 327 -23.05 -9.30 -14.91
CA MET A 327 -22.34 -8.75 -16.05
C MET A 327 -23.18 -7.68 -16.75
N GLN A 328 -22.53 -6.62 -17.18
CA GLN A 328 -23.13 -5.49 -17.88
C GLN A 328 -22.27 -5.10 -19.08
N ASN A 329 -22.83 -4.28 -19.95
CA ASN A 329 -22.04 -3.70 -21.03
C ASN A 329 -20.82 -2.95 -20.46
N PRO A 330 -19.57 -3.26 -20.91
CA PRO A 330 -18.36 -2.68 -20.32
C PRO A 330 -18.27 -1.16 -20.46
N TYR A 331 -18.81 -0.59 -21.55
CA TYR A 331 -18.86 0.87 -21.75
C TYR A 331 -19.96 1.51 -20.89
N TRP A 332 -21.11 0.83 -20.68
CA TRP A 332 -22.13 1.29 -19.72
C TRP A 332 -21.54 1.40 -18.31
N VAL A 333 -20.76 0.41 -17.89
CA VAL A 333 -20.08 0.44 -16.58
C VAL A 333 -19.16 1.65 -16.47
N GLN A 334 -18.46 2.03 -17.52
CA GLN A 334 -17.52 3.15 -17.50
C GLN A 334 -18.18 4.53 -17.66
N TYR A 335 -19.30 4.63 -18.39
CA TYR A 335 -19.90 5.92 -18.72
C TYR A 335 -21.22 6.21 -17.99
N ARG A 336 -21.85 5.18 -17.39
CA ARG A 336 -23.14 5.33 -16.72
C ARG A 336 -23.15 4.87 -15.25
N ASN A 337 -22.14 4.11 -14.83
CA ASN A 337 -21.93 3.78 -13.40
C ASN A 337 -20.82 4.66 -12.85
N MET A 338 -21.12 5.97 -12.77
CA MET A 338 -20.13 7.00 -12.43
C MET A 338 -19.80 7.01 -10.95
N ARG A 339 -18.50 7.07 -10.66
CA ARG A 339 -17.96 7.20 -9.30
C ARG A 339 -16.95 8.32 -9.29
N THR A 340 -17.22 9.36 -8.50
CA THR A 340 -16.30 10.48 -8.31
C THR A 340 -15.88 10.59 -6.85
N ASN A 341 -14.61 10.91 -6.66
CA ASN A 341 -14.03 11.18 -5.36
C ASN A 341 -13.28 12.51 -5.45
N LYS A 342 -13.64 13.47 -4.60
CA LYS A 342 -12.95 14.74 -4.44
C LYS A 342 -12.37 14.81 -3.05
N ARG A 343 -11.16 15.35 -2.94
CA ARG A 343 -10.49 15.54 -1.66
C ARG A 343 -9.78 16.89 -1.64
N ASP A 344 -10.14 17.69 -0.67
CA ASP A 344 -9.48 18.95 -0.35
C ASP A 344 -8.75 18.78 0.97
N ARG A 345 -7.45 19.07 1.00
CA ARG A 345 -6.61 18.90 2.17
C ARG A 345 -5.74 20.12 2.41
N TYR A 346 -5.66 20.57 3.63
CA TYR A 346 -4.64 21.51 4.05
C TYR A 346 -3.87 20.99 5.25
N MET A 347 -2.56 21.17 5.20
CA MET A 347 -1.63 20.86 6.29
C MET A 347 -0.91 22.13 6.69
N LEU A 348 -0.99 22.49 7.97
CA LEU A 348 -0.29 23.63 8.55
C LEU A 348 0.65 23.12 9.63
N ASN A 349 1.87 23.61 9.64
CA ASN A 349 2.88 23.25 10.64
C ASN A 349 3.62 24.48 11.16
N LEU A 350 3.92 24.45 12.46
CA LEU A 350 4.78 25.38 13.14
C LEU A 350 5.72 24.60 14.05
N ASN A 351 7.01 24.88 13.95
CA ASN A 351 8.04 24.39 14.85
C ASN A 351 8.83 25.59 15.36
N ALA A 352 8.76 25.83 16.65
CA ALA A 352 9.50 26.88 17.35
C ALA A 352 10.57 26.24 18.21
N LYS A 353 11.84 26.51 17.93
CA LYS A 353 12.99 26.01 18.66
C LYS A 353 13.73 27.15 19.32
N TYR A 354 13.80 27.16 20.65
CA TYR A 354 14.51 28.15 21.46
C TYR A 354 15.77 27.55 22.07
N GLN A 355 16.92 28.14 21.74
CA GLN A 355 18.22 27.79 22.27
C GLN A 355 18.38 28.47 23.64
N VAL A 356 18.23 27.73 24.72
CA VAL A 356 18.37 28.27 26.08
C VAL A 356 19.83 28.57 26.38
N ASN A 357 20.73 27.63 26.03
CA ASN A 357 22.18 27.76 26.10
C ASN A 357 22.83 26.79 25.08
N ASP A 358 24.15 26.64 25.10
CA ASP A 358 24.93 25.90 24.12
C ASP A 358 24.62 24.39 24.12
N TRP A 359 24.04 23.86 25.18
CA TRP A 359 23.76 22.42 25.35
C TRP A 359 22.29 22.08 25.57
N LEU A 360 21.41 23.07 25.67
CA LEU A 360 19.98 22.88 25.91
C LEU A 360 19.17 23.73 24.93
N ASP A 361 18.28 23.08 24.22
CA ASP A 361 17.21 23.72 23.47
C ASP A 361 15.84 23.14 23.85
N ILE A 362 14.80 23.95 23.68
CA ILE A 362 13.41 23.56 23.84
C ILE A 362 12.70 23.78 22.50
N ALA A 363 12.06 22.76 22.01
CA ALA A 363 11.29 22.84 20.76
C ALA A 363 9.82 22.55 21.04
N GLY A 364 8.93 23.37 20.50
CA GLY A 364 7.49 23.15 20.46
C GLY A 364 7.04 23.00 19.03
N ARG A 365 6.24 21.97 18.73
CA ARG A 365 5.70 21.71 17.39
C ARG A 365 4.20 21.60 17.42
N VAL A 366 3.55 22.16 16.41
CA VAL A 366 2.11 22.04 16.19
C VAL A 366 1.85 21.71 14.73
N ARG A 367 0.94 20.78 14.49
CA ARG A 367 0.43 20.46 13.15
C ARG A 367 -1.08 20.36 13.15
N ILE A 368 -1.68 20.93 12.13
CA ILE A 368 -3.07 20.73 11.76
C ILE A 368 -3.06 20.05 10.38
N ASP A 369 -3.68 18.89 10.27
CA ASP A 369 -3.89 18.18 9.02
C ASP A 369 -5.39 17.95 8.86
N ASN A 370 -6.00 18.60 7.90
CA ASN A 370 -7.43 18.62 7.69
C ASN A 370 -7.77 18.17 6.27
N THR A 371 -8.58 17.14 6.17
CA THR A 371 -9.01 16.55 4.90
C THR A 371 -10.53 16.55 4.84
N VAL A 372 -11.08 17.06 3.74
CA VAL A 372 -12.49 16.97 3.39
C VAL A 372 -12.61 16.13 2.12
N GLY A 373 -13.24 14.98 2.22
CA GLY A 373 -13.50 14.07 1.12
C GLY A 373 -14.99 14.10 0.74
N GLU A 374 -15.28 14.14 -0.54
CA GLU A 374 -16.62 14.00 -1.10
C GLU A 374 -16.62 12.81 -2.05
N ASN A 375 -17.51 11.84 -1.80
CA ASN A 375 -17.68 10.66 -2.65
C ASN A 375 -19.10 10.66 -3.22
N GLU A 376 -19.20 10.46 -4.51
CA GLU A 376 -20.46 10.41 -5.22
C GLU A 376 -20.50 9.18 -6.12
N LYS A 377 -21.64 8.45 -6.11
CA LYS A 377 -21.93 7.33 -7.02
C LYS A 377 -23.27 7.59 -7.69
N LYS A 378 -23.27 7.56 -9.03
CA LYS A 378 -24.44 7.71 -9.89
C LYS A 378 -24.57 6.46 -10.73
N TYR A 379 -25.58 5.64 -10.46
CA TYR A 379 -25.92 4.49 -11.26
C TYR A 379 -27.18 4.79 -12.02
N TRP A 380 -27.09 4.85 -13.34
CA TRP A 380 -28.18 5.21 -14.21
C TRP A 380 -29.27 4.12 -14.27
N ALA A 381 -30.49 4.50 -14.62
CA ALA A 381 -31.59 3.60 -14.90
C ALA A 381 -31.14 2.57 -15.95
N SER A 382 -31.60 1.32 -15.84
CA SER A 382 -31.12 0.18 -16.63
C SER A 382 -29.77 -0.42 -16.20
N THR A 383 -29.10 0.16 -15.21
CA THR A 383 -28.05 -0.54 -14.49
C THR A 383 -28.67 -1.73 -13.74
N ILE A 384 -27.90 -2.80 -13.49
CA ILE A 384 -28.39 -4.02 -12.88
C ILE A 384 -29.24 -3.74 -11.62
N GLN A 385 -30.48 -4.25 -11.63
CA GLN A 385 -31.51 -3.91 -10.62
C GLN A 385 -31.14 -4.31 -9.20
N LEU A 386 -30.30 -5.34 -9.02
CA LEU A 386 -29.83 -5.77 -7.71
C LEU A 386 -29.22 -4.59 -6.93
N PHE A 387 -28.47 -3.72 -7.59
CA PHE A 387 -27.75 -2.61 -6.96
C PHE A 387 -28.35 -1.23 -7.24
N ALA A 388 -28.96 -1.03 -8.40
CA ALA A 388 -29.38 0.29 -8.85
C ALA A 388 -30.89 0.54 -8.81
N GLY A 389 -31.71 -0.53 -8.76
CA GLY A 389 -33.14 -0.41 -8.95
C GLY A 389 -33.51 -0.05 -10.39
N GLU A 390 -34.81 0.11 -10.66
CA GLU A 390 -35.32 0.37 -12.01
C GLU A 390 -34.94 1.77 -12.54
N ASN A 391 -35.00 2.76 -11.66
CA ASN A 391 -34.75 4.18 -11.99
C ASN A 391 -33.32 4.63 -11.73
N GLY A 392 -32.42 3.68 -11.39
CA GLY A 392 -31.07 3.96 -10.99
C GLY A 392 -30.90 4.14 -9.48
N SER A 393 -29.69 4.49 -9.06
CA SER A 393 -29.42 4.80 -7.66
C SER A 393 -28.41 5.93 -7.51
N TYR A 394 -28.47 6.61 -6.37
CA TYR A 394 -27.60 7.72 -6.01
C TYR A 394 -27.08 7.57 -4.59
N PHE A 395 -25.76 7.77 -4.43
CA PHE A 395 -25.08 7.79 -3.14
C PHE A 395 -24.16 8.99 -3.10
N ALA A 396 -24.24 9.78 -2.03
CA ALA A 396 -23.33 10.88 -1.79
C ALA A 396 -22.98 10.96 -0.32
N ASN A 397 -21.69 11.05 -0.02
CA ASN A 397 -21.22 11.28 1.33
C ASN A 397 -20.08 12.29 1.38
N LYS A 398 -19.97 12.95 2.53
CA LYS A 398 -18.91 13.88 2.85
C LYS A 398 -18.23 13.43 4.13
N GLN A 399 -16.93 13.19 4.05
CA GLN A 399 -16.09 12.81 5.17
C GLN A 399 -15.15 13.95 5.52
N HIS A 400 -15.13 14.34 6.78
CA HIS A 400 -14.21 15.32 7.31
C HIS A 400 -13.28 14.64 8.31
N VAL A 401 -11.98 14.57 8.00
CA VAL A 401 -10.97 13.98 8.88
C VAL A 401 -9.96 15.05 9.28
N LYS A 402 -9.74 15.19 10.58
CA LYS A 402 -8.84 16.20 11.13
C LYS A 402 -7.89 15.58 12.16
N LEU A 403 -6.60 15.83 11.99
CA LEU A 403 -5.58 15.58 12.99
C LEU A 403 -5.09 16.89 13.55
N PHE A 404 -5.11 17.01 14.85
CA PHE A 404 -4.37 18.02 15.59
C PHE A 404 -3.26 17.31 16.37
N TYR A 405 -2.02 17.72 16.14
CA TYR A 405 -0.85 17.19 16.83
C TYR A 405 -0.06 18.34 17.45
N GLY A 406 0.40 18.15 18.68
CA GLY A 406 1.33 19.04 19.34
C GLY A 406 2.32 18.28 20.21
N ASP A 407 3.55 18.81 20.32
CA ASP A 407 4.54 18.33 21.27
C ASP A 407 5.44 19.43 21.77
N VAL A 408 6.06 19.15 22.92
CA VAL A 408 7.14 19.95 23.50
C VAL A 408 8.27 19.00 23.87
N ILE A 409 9.49 19.33 23.42
CA ILE A 409 10.68 18.52 23.61
C ILE A 409 11.82 19.39 24.10
N ALA A 410 12.43 19.04 25.24
CA ALA A 410 13.70 19.54 25.70
C ALA A 410 14.83 18.65 25.17
N ASN A 411 15.77 19.23 24.45
CA ASN A 411 16.92 18.55 23.85
C ASN A 411 18.18 18.98 24.56
N VAL A 412 18.91 18.00 25.08
CA VAL A 412 20.22 18.18 25.71
C VAL A 412 21.29 17.57 24.82
N ASP A 413 22.34 18.32 24.49
CA ASP A 413 23.53 17.83 23.78
C ASP A 413 24.75 18.40 24.47
N LYS A 414 25.40 17.57 25.27
CA LYS A 414 26.48 18.03 26.16
C LYS A 414 27.67 17.08 26.12
N ARG A 415 28.86 17.65 26.02
CA ARG A 415 30.09 16.92 26.25
C ARG A 415 30.38 16.85 27.76
N LEU A 416 30.54 15.65 28.31
CA LEU A 416 30.83 15.38 29.73
C LEU A 416 32.32 15.01 29.84
N GLY A 417 33.14 15.97 30.19
CA GLY A 417 34.58 15.78 30.21
C GLY A 417 35.18 15.59 28.81
N LYS A 418 36.28 14.79 28.74
CA LYS A 418 37.00 14.53 27.48
C LYS A 418 36.45 13.28 26.74
N ASP A 419 35.88 12.35 27.45
CA ASP A 419 35.60 10.98 27.00
C ASP A 419 34.11 10.71 26.71
N PHE A 420 33.21 11.46 27.32
CA PHE A 420 31.78 11.18 27.21
C PHE A 420 31.00 12.28 26.47
N THR A 421 30.01 11.85 25.72
CA THR A 421 28.97 12.71 25.12
C THR A 421 27.60 12.24 25.60
N LEU A 422 26.76 13.20 25.99
CA LEU A 422 25.39 12.98 26.42
C LEU A 422 24.46 13.70 25.44
N ALA A 423 23.57 12.93 24.79
CA ALA A 423 22.45 13.51 24.10
C ALA A 423 21.17 12.95 24.72
N ALA A 424 20.28 13.81 25.15
CA ALA A 424 19.02 13.43 25.79
C ALA A 424 17.87 14.25 25.23
N ASN A 425 16.70 13.61 25.15
CA ASN A 425 15.46 14.26 24.74
C ASN A 425 14.38 13.84 25.73
N VAL A 426 13.68 14.80 26.32
CA VAL A 426 12.52 14.56 27.18
C VAL A 426 11.36 15.37 26.64
N GLY A 427 10.20 14.75 26.49
CA GLY A 427 9.08 15.44 25.91
C GLY A 427 7.73 14.84 26.22
N ALA A 428 6.72 15.59 25.86
CA ALA A 428 5.33 15.18 25.90
C ALA A 428 4.67 15.50 24.55
N SER A 429 3.75 14.68 24.14
CA SER A 429 2.97 14.91 22.91
C SER A 429 1.49 14.69 23.14
N TRP A 430 0.69 15.33 22.33
CA TRP A 430 -0.73 15.25 22.31
C TRP A 430 -1.23 15.18 20.87
N SER A 431 -2.05 14.16 20.57
CA SER A 431 -2.59 13.89 19.24
C SER A 431 -4.08 13.63 19.34
N ARG A 432 -4.88 14.39 18.60
CA ARG A 432 -6.32 14.18 18.48
C ARG A 432 -6.71 14.01 17.03
N GLU A 433 -7.18 12.82 16.72
CA GLU A 433 -7.81 12.50 15.45
C GLU A 433 -9.33 12.58 15.59
N ARG A 434 -9.99 13.18 14.61
CA ARG A 434 -11.44 13.24 14.52
C ARG A 434 -11.87 12.96 13.09
N SER A 435 -12.87 12.11 12.92
CA SER A 435 -13.51 11.82 11.64
C SER A 435 -15.02 11.95 11.78
N ASP A 436 -15.63 12.75 10.92
CA ASP A 436 -17.07 12.94 10.81
C ASP A 436 -17.49 12.51 9.40
N LEU A 437 -18.47 11.61 9.29
CA LEU A 437 -19.03 11.16 8.02
C LEU A 437 -20.53 11.49 7.99
N VAL A 438 -20.96 12.16 6.94
CA VAL A 438 -22.36 12.52 6.69
C VAL A 438 -22.71 12.17 5.26
N GLY A 439 -23.84 11.55 5.04
CA GLY A 439 -24.31 11.24 3.69
C GLY A 439 -25.45 10.26 3.68
N GLY A 440 -25.69 9.72 2.53
CA GLY A 440 -26.73 8.72 2.32
C GLY A 440 -26.87 8.36 0.87
N GLY A 441 -27.83 7.49 0.59
CA GLY A 441 -28.08 7.04 -0.77
C GLY A 441 -29.18 6.02 -0.83
N GLY A 442 -29.45 5.56 -2.03
CA GLY A 442 -30.45 4.53 -2.30
C GLY A 442 -30.96 4.56 -3.72
N LYS A 443 -32.02 3.78 -3.97
CA LYS A 443 -32.69 3.68 -5.27
C LYS A 443 -33.52 4.95 -5.51
N LEU A 444 -33.52 5.41 -6.77
CA LEU A 444 -34.20 6.63 -7.19
C LEU A 444 -35.69 6.38 -7.48
N ASP A 445 -36.53 7.37 -7.15
CA ASP A 445 -37.94 7.40 -7.48
C ASP A 445 -38.14 7.87 -8.94
N ILE A 446 -37.55 9.01 -9.30
CA ILE A 446 -37.54 9.55 -10.66
C ILE A 446 -36.24 9.13 -11.31
N ALA A 447 -36.31 8.51 -12.52
CA ALA A 447 -35.18 7.97 -13.23
C ALA A 447 -34.10 9.03 -13.51
N ASN A 448 -32.85 8.69 -13.20
CA ASN A 448 -31.65 9.50 -13.48
C ASN A 448 -31.65 10.92 -12.90
N PHE A 449 -32.52 11.21 -11.93
CA PHE A 449 -32.51 12.46 -11.20
C PHE A 449 -31.73 12.32 -9.88
N PHE A 450 -30.42 12.58 -9.96
CA PHE A 450 -29.44 12.28 -8.91
C PHE A 450 -29.41 13.31 -7.79
N THR A 451 -30.36 13.23 -6.86
CA THR A 451 -30.43 14.01 -5.62
C THR A 451 -30.82 13.13 -4.45
N LEU A 452 -30.40 13.50 -3.24
CA LEU A 452 -30.77 12.76 -2.01
C LEU A 452 -32.31 12.82 -1.73
N ASN A 453 -32.97 13.87 -2.18
CA ASN A 453 -34.43 14.00 -2.01
C ASN A 453 -35.21 13.07 -2.94
N ASN A 454 -34.62 12.61 -4.05
CA ASN A 454 -35.24 11.70 -5.00
C ASN A 454 -35.02 10.23 -4.66
N ILE A 455 -34.61 9.91 -3.45
CA ILE A 455 -34.41 8.53 -3.01
C ILE A 455 -35.68 7.98 -2.42
N ILE A 456 -36.15 6.84 -2.91
CA ILE A 456 -37.29 6.09 -2.39
C ILE A 456 -37.05 5.83 -0.91
N LYS A 457 -38.06 6.18 -0.07
CA LYS A 457 -37.94 6.20 1.38
C LYS A 457 -37.50 4.85 1.97
N GLU A 458 -38.05 3.76 1.46
CA GLU A 458 -37.78 2.38 1.90
C GLU A 458 -36.35 1.90 1.59
N TYR A 459 -35.72 2.48 0.59
CA TYR A 459 -34.34 2.13 0.17
C TYR A 459 -33.31 3.16 0.64
N ARG A 460 -33.74 4.14 1.44
CA ARG A 460 -32.82 5.20 1.91
C ARG A 460 -31.88 4.66 2.98
N THR A 461 -30.60 4.62 2.65
CA THR A 461 -29.56 4.44 3.65
C THR A 461 -29.04 5.80 4.09
N LEU A 462 -29.03 6.04 5.39
CA LEU A 462 -28.47 7.24 5.97
C LEU A 462 -27.13 6.89 6.61
N GLU A 463 -26.04 7.42 6.09
CA GLU A 463 -24.75 7.43 6.79
C GLU A 463 -24.78 8.63 7.75
N GLN A 464 -25.42 8.44 8.89
CA GLN A 464 -25.56 9.51 9.88
C GLN A 464 -24.25 9.69 10.63
N ASN A 465 -23.78 10.96 10.70
CA ASN A 465 -22.88 11.52 11.71
C ASN A 465 -22.02 10.50 12.48
N ARG A 466 -21.32 9.60 11.77
CA ARG A 466 -20.36 8.72 12.41
C ARG A 466 -19.18 9.58 12.88
N LYS A 467 -19.29 10.08 14.09
CA LYS A 467 -18.24 10.84 14.73
C LYS A 467 -17.26 9.87 15.40
N HIS A 468 -16.06 9.80 14.89
CA HIS A 468 -14.97 9.09 15.54
C HIS A 468 -13.99 10.12 16.10
N SER A 469 -13.58 9.95 17.34
CA SER A 469 -12.56 10.80 17.95
C SER A 469 -11.61 9.93 18.76
N MET A 470 -10.32 10.05 18.50
CA MET A 470 -9.27 9.37 19.25
C MET A 470 -8.30 10.41 19.78
N LEU A 471 -8.06 10.37 21.09
CA LEU A 471 -7.08 11.19 21.77
C LEU A 471 -5.95 10.28 22.29
N THR A 472 -4.73 10.66 22.01
CA THR A 472 -3.53 10.03 22.58
C THR A 472 -2.65 11.11 23.21
N VAL A 473 -2.34 10.94 24.47
CA VAL A 473 -1.37 11.77 25.22
C VAL A 473 -0.17 10.88 25.53
N SER A 474 1.02 11.44 25.47
CA SER A 474 2.24 10.64 25.65
C SER A 474 3.31 11.43 26.40
N ALA A 475 4.08 10.73 27.21
CA ALA A 475 5.33 11.21 27.79
C ALA A 475 6.47 10.29 27.34
N PHE A 476 7.60 10.84 26.96
CA PHE A 476 8.73 10.08 26.46
C PHE A 476 10.07 10.68 26.83
N ALA A 477 11.06 9.81 26.91
CA ALA A 477 12.45 10.18 27.11
C ALA A 477 13.35 9.31 26.24
N ASN A 478 14.42 9.91 25.73
CA ASN A 478 15.48 9.22 25.01
C ASN A 478 16.82 9.70 25.55
N LEU A 479 17.72 8.77 25.82
CA LEU A 479 19.07 9.02 26.30
C LEU A 479 20.06 8.33 25.36
N GLU A 480 21.11 9.04 24.96
CA GLU A 480 22.26 8.50 24.23
C GLU A 480 23.53 8.90 24.99
N LEU A 481 24.27 7.92 25.44
CA LEU A 481 25.57 8.11 26.08
C LEU A 481 26.67 7.57 25.15
N GLY A 482 27.52 8.44 24.67
CA GLY A 482 28.69 8.08 23.86
C GLY A 482 29.97 8.09 24.65
N TRP A 483 30.82 7.07 24.48
CA TRP A 483 32.14 6.97 25.10
C TRP A 483 33.22 6.95 24.03
N ARG A 484 34.10 7.99 24.03
CA ARG A 484 35.24 8.15 23.11
C ARG A 484 34.92 7.96 21.63
N SER A 485 33.70 8.18 21.20
CA SER A 485 33.18 7.85 19.87
C SER A 485 33.31 6.35 19.49
N MET A 486 33.62 5.50 20.45
CA MET A 486 33.79 4.05 20.29
C MET A 486 32.52 3.28 20.60
N LEU A 487 31.86 3.62 21.71
CA LEU A 487 30.63 2.99 22.19
C LEU A 487 29.52 4.01 22.38
N TYR A 488 28.31 3.61 21.99
CA TYR A 488 27.10 4.41 22.22
C TYR A 488 26.01 3.52 22.81
N LEU A 489 25.52 3.90 23.96
CA LEU A 489 24.36 3.30 24.61
C LEU A 489 23.16 4.21 24.40
N THR A 490 22.09 3.65 23.86
CA THR A 490 20.79 4.36 23.68
C THR A 490 19.76 3.73 24.59
N ALA A 491 18.98 4.51 25.30
CA ALA A 491 17.83 4.06 26.06
C ALA A 491 16.63 4.96 25.76
N THR A 492 15.48 4.36 25.50
CA THR A 492 14.23 5.09 25.23
C THR A 492 13.13 4.55 26.12
N ALA A 493 12.33 5.45 26.67
CA ALA A 493 11.15 5.11 27.45
C ALA A 493 9.97 5.96 26.93
N ARG A 494 8.81 5.33 26.77
CA ARG A 494 7.58 6.02 26.39
C ARG A 494 6.39 5.42 27.11
N ASN A 495 5.45 6.26 27.53
CA ASN A 495 4.14 5.87 28.01
C ASN A 495 3.06 6.60 27.22
N ASP A 496 2.09 5.85 26.68
CA ASP A 496 0.94 6.38 25.96
C ASP A 496 -0.35 6.17 26.76
N TRP A 497 -1.19 7.19 26.81
CA TRP A 497 -2.57 7.16 27.27
C TRP A 497 -3.48 7.37 26.07
N ALA A 498 -4.19 6.32 25.67
CA ALA A 498 -5.07 6.37 24.51
C ALA A 498 -6.55 6.30 24.92
N SER A 499 -7.39 7.17 24.38
CA SER A 499 -8.82 7.18 24.69
C SER A 499 -9.55 5.90 24.28
N SER A 500 -8.99 5.11 23.36
CA SER A 500 -9.52 3.77 23.01
C SER A 500 -9.36 2.73 24.12
N GLN A 501 -8.57 3.02 25.15
CA GLN A 501 -8.44 2.21 26.35
C GLN A 501 -9.44 2.60 27.46
N SER A 502 -10.24 3.66 27.24
CA SER A 502 -11.28 4.04 28.16
C SER A 502 -12.28 2.90 28.36
N GLY A 503 -12.69 2.65 29.61
CA GLY A 503 -13.56 1.53 29.95
C GLY A 503 -12.83 0.20 30.15
N THR A 504 -11.49 0.18 30.14
CA THR A 504 -10.68 -0.99 30.52
C THR A 504 -9.87 -0.70 31.79
N GLU A 505 -9.42 -1.74 32.47
CA GLU A 505 -8.56 -1.58 33.64
C GLU A 505 -7.17 -0.97 33.29
N GLN A 506 -6.73 -1.07 32.04
CA GLN A 506 -5.41 -0.59 31.61
C GLN A 506 -5.52 0.65 30.72
N LEU A 507 -5.51 1.83 31.31
CA LEU A 507 -5.66 3.13 30.63
C LEU A 507 -4.39 3.58 29.89
N SER A 508 -3.24 3.05 30.24
CA SER A 508 -1.96 3.41 29.62
C SER A 508 -1.06 2.20 29.38
N PHE A 509 -0.09 2.37 28.55
CA PHE A 509 0.92 1.34 28.29
C PHE A 509 2.30 1.93 28.13
N PHE A 510 3.24 1.32 28.83
CA PHE A 510 4.64 1.68 28.84
C PHE A 510 5.44 0.73 27.96
N TYR A 511 6.41 1.26 27.23
CA TYR A 511 7.32 0.47 26.43
C TYR A 511 8.72 1.06 26.37
N PRO A 512 9.73 0.25 26.69
CA PRO A 512 11.14 0.62 26.66
C PRO A 512 11.81 0.22 25.35
N SER A 513 12.95 0.87 25.09
CA SER A 513 13.92 0.41 24.08
C SER A 513 15.32 0.63 24.60
N VAL A 514 16.22 -0.31 24.33
CA VAL A 514 17.65 -0.18 24.64
C VAL A 514 18.48 -0.64 23.44
N GLY A 515 19.57 0.06 23.17
CA GLY A 515 20.45 -0.27 22.06
C GLY A 515 21.92 0.06 22.34
N LEU A 516 22.79 -0.73 21.76
CA LEU A 516 24.24 -0.56 21.83
C LEU A 516 24.82 -0.47 20.42
N SER A 517 25.71 0.50 20.21
CA SER A 517 26.49 0.63 18.97
C SER A 517 27.98 0.69 19.31
N ALA A 518 28.76 -0.17 18.68
CA ALA A 518 30.21 -0.27 18.87
C ALA A 518 30.94 0.00 17.55
N VAL A 519 31.72 1.10 17.50
CA VAL A 519 32.53 1.47 16.32
C VAL A 519 33.90 0.82 16.47
N VAL A 520 34.04 -0.38 15.95
CA VAL A 520 35.24 -1.23 16.12
C VAL A 520 36.50 -0.56 15.56
N THR A 521 36.37 0.17 14.47
CA THR A 521 37.48 0.94 13.86
C THR A 521 38.04 2.07 14.72
N GLU A 522 37.27 2.54 15.72
CA GLU A 522 37.75 3.51 16.71
C GLU A 522 38.37 2.83 17.94
N MET A 523 38.13 1.51 18.15
CA MET A 523 38.60 0.73 19.29
C MET A 523 39.94 0.07 19.01
N VAL A 524 40.07 -0.52 17.82
CA VAL A 524 41.26 -1.30 17.42
C VAL A 524 41.76 -0.85 16.06
N LYS A 525 43.10 -0.95 15.88
CA LYS A 525 43.69 -0.69 14.58
C LYS A 525 43.43 -1.86 13.64
N LEU A 526 42.55 -1.66 12.67
CA LEU A 526 42.22 -2.60 11.61
C LEU A 526 43.09 -2.34 10.37
N PRO A 527 43.24 -3.32 9.45
CA PRO A 527 43.91 -3.12 8.16
C PRO A 527 43.33 -1.91 7.40
N ARG A 528 44.17 -1.17 6.68
CA ARG A 528 43.82 0.10 6.00
C ARG A 528 42.70 -0.01 4.98
N TRP A 529 42.42 -1.22 4.47
CA TRP A 529 41.33 -1.47 3.54
C TRP A 529 39.96 -1.52 4.22
N ILE A 530 39.89 -1.72 5.55
CA ILE A 530 38.69 -1.58 6.35
C ILE A 530 38.57 -0.12 6.77
N SER A 531 37.71 0.63 6.11
CA SER A 531 37.55 2.07 6.36
C SER A 531 36.64 2.38 7.56
N PHE A 532 35.70 1.48 7.81
CA PHE A 532 34.73 1.60 8.89
C PHE A 532 34.12 0.24 9.22
N LEU A 533 34.01 -0.09 10.49
CA LEU A 533 33.30 -1.26 10.99
C LEU A 533 32.54 -0.88 12.26
N LYS A 534 31.22 -1.03 12.21
CA LYS A 534 30.29 -0.82 13.32
C LYS A 534 29.46 -2.07 13.55
N LEU A 535 29.35 -2.49 14.79
CA LEU A 535 28.41 -3.51 15.25
C LEU A 535 27.30 -2.83 16.05
N ARG A 536 26.08 -3.29 15.91
CA ARG A 536 24.92 -2.75 16.61
C ARG A 536 23.99 -3.85 17.09
N GLY A 537 23.31 -3.56 18.20
CA GLY A 537 22.27 -4.44 18.71
C GLY A 537 21.23 -3.61 19.47
N SER A 538 19.97 -3.99 19.35
CA SER A 538 18.90 -3.34 20.08
C SER A 538 17.76 -4.27 20.46
N TYR A 539 17.08 -3.91 21.54
CA TYR A 539 15.81 -4.50 21.98
C TYR A 539 14.78 -3.39 22.16
N ALA A 540 13.56 -3.63 21.74
CA ALA A 540 12.46 -2.70 21.89
C ALA A 540 11.12 -3.40 22.09
N GLU A 541 10.28 -2.78 22.89
CA GLU A 541 8.86 -3.08 22.97
C GLU A 541 8.06 -1.91 22.40
N VAL A 542 6.93 -2.20 21.72
CA VAL A 542 5.99 -1.20 21.25
C VAL A 542 4.58 -1.75 21.40
N GLY A 543 3.72 -0.98 22.07
CA GLY A 543 2.31 -1.29 22.21
C GLY A 543 1.47 -0.73 21.06
N SER A 544 0.41 -1.42 20.67
CA SER A 544 -0.64 -0.91 19.78
C SER A 544 -1.95 -0.82 20.56
N PRO A 545 -2.63 0.36 20.57
CA PRO A 545 -3.86 0.51 21.34
C PRO A 545 -4.97 -0.35 20.76
N LEU A 546 -6.02 -0.55 21.54
CA LEU A 546 -7.25 -1.21 21.08
C LEU A 546 -7.89 -0.41 19.92
N PRO A 547 -8.63 -1.08 19.03
CA PRO A 547 -9.50 -0.39 18.09
C PRO A 547 -10.48 0.56 18.82
N GLN A 548 -10.79 1.69 18.19
CA GLN A 548 -11.76 2.64 18.75
C GLN A 548 -13.09 1.97 19.06
N TYR A 549 -13.68 2.34 20.19
CA TYR A 549 -15.00 1.86 20.66
C TYR A 549 -15.10 0.33 20.85
N LEU A 550 -13.97 -0.39 20.84
CA LEU A 550 -13.99 -1.82 21.15
C LEU A 550 -14.47 -2.07 22.59
N SER A 551 -14.00 -1.26 23.53
CA SER A 551 -14.34 -1.34 24.96
C SER A 551 -15.67 -0.70 25.35
N SER A 552 -16.36 -0.05 24.40
CA SER A 552 -17.60 0.67 24.69
C SER A 552 -18.81 -0.13 24.22
N ALA A 553 -19.64 -0.57 25.15
CA ALA A 553 -20.94 -1.17 24.86
C ALA A 553 -21.97 -0.04 24.65
N THR A 554 -22.39 0.19 23.42
CA THR A 554 -23.37 1.21 23.05
C THR A 554 -24.47 0.61 22.20
N TYR A 555 -25.68 1.11 22.34
CA TYR A 555 -26.75 0.77 21.41
C TYR A 555 -26.37 1.22 19.99
N GLN A 556 -26.68 0.39 19.01
CA GLN A 556 -26.46 0.71 17.61
C GLN A 556 -27.78 1.06 16.94
N PHE A 557 -27.83 2.19 16.26
CA PHE A 557 -28.98 2.54 15.46
C PHE A 557 -28.98 1.73 14.16
N ASN A 558 -30.01 0.93 13.96
CA ASN A 558 -30.21 0.21 12.71
C ASN A 558 -31.06 1.10 11.77
N SER A 559 -30.41 1.63 10.72
CA SER A 559 -31.06 2.52 9.76
C SER A 559 -32.14 1.83 8.91
N SER A 560 -32.08 0.50 8.77
CA SER A 560 -33.07 -0.28 8.03
C SER A 560 -34.34 -0.50 8.81
N THR A 561 -34.27 -0.67 10.14
CA THR A 561 -35.42 -0.88 11.02
C THR A 561 -35.91 0.41 11.70
N GLY A 562 -35.03 1.43 11.76
CA GLY A 562 -35.32 2.69 12.47
C GLY A 562 -35.26 2.61 14.00
N TYR A 563 -34.75 1.50 14.55
CA TYR A 563 -34.64 1.27 15.99
C TYR A 563 -33.22 1.18 16.48
N TYR A 564 -33.01 1.42 17.76
CA TYR A 564 -31.75 1.12 18.43
C TYR A 564 -31.70 -0.36 18.82
N GLU A 565 -30.67 -1.05 18.38
CA GLU A 565 -30.42 -2.44 18.73
C GLU A 565 -29.48 -2.53 19.92
N THR A 566 -29.62 -3.60 20.71
CA THR A 566 -28.74 -3.90 21.82
C THR A 566 -27.36 -4.27 21.31
N TYR A 567 -26.36 -3.98 22.13
CA TYR A 567 -24.98 -4.36 21.84
C TYR A 567 -24.82 -5.88 21.95
N THR A 568 -24.47 -6.50 20.84
CA THR A 568 -24.43 -7.97 20.72
C THR A 568 -23.02 -8.57 20.91
N ARG A 569 -22.05 -7.74 21.29
CA ARG A 569 -20.65 -8.18 21.48
C ARG A 569 -20.29 -8.05 22.95
N PHE A 570 -19.89 -9.16 23.58
CA PHE A 570 -19.34 -9.15 24.93
C PHE A 570 -17.88 -8.71 24.90
N VAL A 571 -17.51 -7.76 25.74
CA VAL A 571 -16.17 -7.22 25.87
C VAL A 571 -15.73 -7.36 27.34
N PRO A 572 -14.67 -8.12 27.64
CA PRO A 572 -14.14 -8.24 28.99
C PRO A 572 -13.57 -6.90 29.49
N ASP A 573 -13.67 -6.66 30.80
CA ASP A 573 -13.10 -5.45 31.45
C ASP A 573 -11.58 -5.38 31.34
N LYS A 574 -10.91 -6.55 31.32
CA LYS A 574 -9.45 -6.67 31.19
C LYS A 574 -9.03 -6.83 29.73
N LEU A 575 -8.83 -5.71 29.07
CA LEU A 575 -8.24 -5.66 27.72
C LEU A 575 -6.90 -4.93 27.76
N TYR A 576 -5.97 -5.46 26.98
CA TYR A 576 -4.60 -4.99 26.90
C TYR A 576 -4.26 -4.49 25.50
N PRO A 577 -3.29 -3.58 25.33
CA PRO A 577 -2.73 -3.28 24.00
C PRO A 577 -2.03 -4.52 23.45
N GLU A 578 -2.03 -4.67 22.12
CA GLU A 578 -1.15 -5.64 21.45
C GLU A 578 0.30 -5.21 21.65
N MET A 579 1.19 -6.13 22.06
CA MET A 579 2.59 -5.82 22.37
C MET A 579 3.53 -6.51 21.39
N THR A 580 4.30 -5.71 20.67
CA THR A 580 5.39 -6.17 19.79
C THR A 580 6.72 -6.05 20.49
N ARG A 581 7.39 -7.19 20.70
CA ARG A 581 8.73 -7.29 21.25
C ARG A 581 9.71 -7.68 20.16
N SER A 582 10.76 -6.91 19.98
CA SER A 582 11.73 -7.13 18.89
C SER A 582 13.15 -6.94 19.39
N TRP A 583 14.04 -7.79 18.88
CA TRP A 583 15.46 -7.56 18.98
C TRP A 583 16.11 -7.63 17.60
N GLU A 584 17.17 -6.88 17.40
CA GLU A 584 17.96 -6.87 16.18
C GLU A 584 19.45 -6.77 16.48
N VAL A 585 20.24 -7.40 15.60
CA VAL A 585 21.70 -7.25 15.57
C VAL A 585 22.11 -6.93 14.15
N GLY A 586 23.11 -6.05 14.01
CA GLY A 586 23.54 -5.63 12.67
C GLY A 586 25.00 -5.23 12.62
N MET A 587 25.50 -5.14 11.40
CA MET A 587 26.87 -4.76 11.06
C MET A 587 26.84 -3.76 9.90
N ASP A 588 27.61 -2.65 10.03
CA ASP A 588 27.93 -1.72 8.94
C ASP A 588 29.42 -1.81 8.68
N LEU A 589 29.80 -2.33 7.50
CA LEU A 589 31.16 -2.52 7.06
C LEU A 589 31.41 -1.66 5.82
N ARG A 590 32.47 -0.83 5.83
CA ARG A 590 32.90 -0.01 4.69
C ARG A 590 34.36 -0.27 4.36
N LEU A 591 34.59 -0.59 3.11
CA LEU A 591 35.89 -1.01 2.61
C LEU A 591 36.42 -0.03 1.56
N TRP A 592 37.75 0.06 1.44
CA TRP A 592 38.45 0.85 0.42
C TRP A 592 37.96 2.30 0.30
N GLN A 593 37.89 3.02 1.43
CA GLN A 593 37.42 4.40 1.50
C GLN A 593 35.94 4.54 1.04
N GLU A 594 35.10 3.61 1.51
CA GLU A 594 33.65 3.56 1.21
C GLU A 594 33.33 3.22 -0.26
N ARG A 595 34.27 2.66 -1.02
CA ARG A 595 33.97 2.15 -2.37
C ARG A 595 33.05 0.93 -2.35
N LEU A 596 33.20 0.09 -1.32
CA LEU A 596 32.29 -1.01 -1.03
C LEU A 596 31.70 -0.82 0.37
N THR A 597 30.38 -0.88 0.48
CA THR A 597 29.64 -0.78 1.73
C THR A 597 28.73 -1.99 1.90
N LEU A 598 28.67 -2.56 3.09
CA LEU A 598 27.83 -3.70 3.41
C LEU A 598 27.13 -3.45 4.75
N ASP A 599 25.80 -3.31 4.72
CA ASP A 599 24.94 -3.26 5.90
C ASP A 599 24.15 -4.57 5.98
N ILE A 600 24.24 -5.27 7.10
CA ILE A 600 23.48 -6.51 7.34
C ILE A 600 22.78 -6.36 8.68
N THR A 601 21.50 -6.71 8.73
CA THR A 601 20.70 -6.76 9.94
C THR A 601 19.93 -8.07 10.02
N TYR A 602 20.05 -8.78 11.13
CA TYR A 602 19.16 -9.88 11.52
C TYR A 602 18.20 -9.40 12.58
N TYR A 603 16.92 -9.76 12.46
CA TYR A 603 15.89 -9.37 13.41
C TYR A 603 14.94 -10.52 13.76
N LYS A 604 14.33 -10.43 14.95
CA LYS A 604 13.22 -11.29 15.39
C LYS A 604 12.22 -10.46 16.16
N SER A 605 10.96 -10.55 15.80
CA SER A 605 9.85 -9.79 16.38
C SER A 605 8.69 -10.73 16.71
N ASN A 606 8.10 -10.60 17.88
CA ASN A 606 6.90 -11.30 18.32
C ASN A 606 5.84 -10.27 18.70
N THR A 607 4.64 -10.38 18.11
CA THR A 607 3.48 -9.57 18.49
C THR A 607 2.50 -10.46 19.24
N ASN A 608 2.31 -10.14 20.52
CA ASN A 608 1.52 -10.90 21.47
C ASN A 608 0.22 -10.19 21.81
N LYS A 609 -0.71 -10.88 22.47
CA LYS A 609 -2.03 -10.36 22.90
C LYS A 609 -2.85 -9.89 21.69
N GLN A 610 -2.86 -10.70 20.61
CA GLN A 610 -3.69 -10.47 19.45
C GLN A 610 -5.17 -10.43 19.83
N THR A 611 -5.93 -9.52 19.24
CA THR A 611 -7.35 -9.35 19.52
C THR A 611 -8.18 -10.17 18.55
N PHE A 612 -9.04 -11.06 19.07
CA PHE A 612 -9.96 -11.89 18.30
C PHE A 612 -11.41 -11.59 18.71
N GLN A 613 -12.32 -11.66 17.78
CA GLN A 613 -13.75 -11.71 18.02
C GLN A 613 -14.22 -13.12 17.65
N ILE A 614 -14.75 -13.83 18.62
CA ILE A 614 -15.23 -15.21 18.47
C ILE A 614 -16.75 -15.24 18.58
N PRO A 615 -17.45 -16.06 17.78
CA PRO A 615 -18.89 -16.27 17.96
C PRO A 615 -19.16 -17.03 19.26
N ILE A 616 -20.22 -16.67 19.93
CA ILE A 616 -20.71 -17.37 21.15
C ILE A 616 -22.22 -17.63 21.02
N SER A 617 -22.76 -18.50 21.87
CA SER A 617 -24.18 -18.81 21.87
C SER A 617 -25.03 -17.58 22.16
N GLY A 618 -26.06 -17.36 21.34
CA GLY A 618 -27.03 -16.29 21.55
C GLY A 618 -27.82 -16.37 22.89
N SER A 619 -27.82 -17.55 23.53
CA SER A 619 -28.41 -17.72 24.86
C SER A 619 -27.72 -16.89 25.95
N SER A 620 -26.48 -16.47 25.73
CA SER A 620 -25.73 -15.55 26.59
C SER A 620 -26.18 -14.09 26.49
N GLY A 621 -27.08 -13.75 25.58
CA GLY A 621 -27.46 -12.36 25.24
C GLY A 621 -26.50 -11.67 24.28
N TYR A 622 -25.42 -12.32 23.84
CA TYR A 622 -24.41 -11.80 22.93
C TYR A 622 -24.19 -12.78 21.75
N SER A 623 -23.85 -12.24 20.60
CA SER A 623 -23.51 -13.05 19.40
C SER A 623 -22.00 -13.31 19.27
N SER A 624 -21.19 -12.54 19.96
CA SER A 624 -19.73 -12.66 19.90
C SER A 624 -19.05 -12.16 21.19
N MET A 625 -17.84 -12.63 21.43
CA MET A 625 -16.98 -12.24 22.54
C MET A 625 -15.60 -11.82 22.03
N VAL A 626 -15.04 -10.78 22.67
CA VAL A 626 -13.65 -10.36 22.42
C VAL A 626 -12.72 -11.17 23.30
N VAL A 627 -11.69 -11.77 22.69
CA VAL A 627 -10.65 -12.53 23.37
C VAL A 627 -9.29 -12.03 22.95
N GLN A 628 -8.38 -11.87 23.88
CA GLN A 628 -6.99 -11.49 23.59
C GLN A 628 -6.03 -12.62 23.94
N SER A 629 -5.34 -13.12 22.92
CA SER A 629 -4.35 -14.19 23.05
C SER A 629 -3.47 -14.23 21.79
N GLY A 630 -2.65 -15.24 21.70
CA GLY A 630 -1.90 -15.55 20.49
C GLY A 630 -0.61 -14.75 20.30
N CYS A 631 0.18 -15.24 19.35
CA CYS A 631 1.49 -14.68 19.02
C CYS A 631 1.80 -14.85 17.53
N VAL A 632 2.10 -13.74 16.87
CA VAL A 632 2.64 -13.73 15.50
C VAL A 632 4.12 -13.38 15.54
N GLN A 633 4.95 -14.21 14.94
CA GLN A 633 6.39 -14.05 14.86
C GLN A 633 6.83 -13.69 13.45
N ASN A 634 7.71 -12.68 13.32
CA ASN A 634 8.50 -12.39 12.14
C ASN A 634 9.98 -12.45 12.48
N LYS A 635 10.79 -13.09 11.64
CA LYS A 635 12.25 -13.10 11.73
C LYS A 635 12.87 -13.06 10.35
N GLY A 636 13.98 -12.37 10.20
CA GLY A 636 14.55 -12.21 8.87
C GLY A 636 15.93 -11.59 8.84
N VAL A 637 16.42 -11.47 7.61
CA VAL A 637 17.70 -10.85 7.27
C VAL A 637 17.45 -9.75 6.25
N GLU A 638 18.02 -8.59 6.50
CA GLU A 638 18.12 -7.46 5.57
C GLU A 638 19.60 -7.24 5.27
N ALA A 639 19.95 -7.16 3.99
CA ALA A 639 21.32 -6.86 3.59
C ALA A 639 21.32 -5.86 2.43
N VAL A 640 22.20 -4.86 2.50
CA VAL A 640 22.43 -3.88 1.43
C VAL A 640 23.92 -3.82 1.14
N LEU A 641 24.29 -4.17 -0.10
CA LEU A 641 25.64 -4.04 -0.62
C LEU A 641 25.68 -2.82 -1.56
N GLY A 642 26.48 -1.83 -1.23
CA GLY A 642 26.71 -0.65 -2.05
C GLY A 642 28.09 -0.67 -2.72
N VAL A 643 28.15 -0.29 -3.99
CA VAL A 643 29.39 -0.15 -4.77
C VAL A 643 29.48 1.28 -5.29
N LYS A 644 30.58 1.96 -5.07
CA LYS A 644 30.86 3.32 -5.58
C LYS A 644 32.21 3.36 -6.25
N LEU A 645 32.22 3.54 -7.56
CA LEU A 645 33.41 3.68 -8.36
C LEU A 645 33.47 5.06 -8.99
N ARG A 646 34.60 5.71 -8.93
CA ARG A 646 34.83 7.00 -9.59
C ARG A 646 36.19 6.99 -10.25
N SER A 647 36.22 7.35 -11.52
CA SER A 647 37.47 7.50 -12.33
C SER A 647 37.31 8.68 -13.29
N GLY A 648 37.98 9.79 -13.00
CA GLY A 648 37.85 11.04 -13.74
C GLY A 648 36.40 11.52 -13.74
N ASP A 649 35.84 11.73 -14.95
CA ASP A 649 34.47 12.15 -15.16
C ASP A 649 33.43 11.03 -15.05
N PHE A 650 33.86 9.76 -14.97
CA PHE A 650 32.98 8.60 -14.84
C PHE A 650 32.69 8.30 -13.38
N SER A 651 31.44 8.10 -13.05
CA SER A 651 30.99 7.57 -11.76
C SER A 651 29.96 6.47 -11.95
N TYR A 652 30.13 5.41 -11.20
CA TYR A 652 29.21 4.29 -11.10
C TYR A 652 28.81 4.07 -9.65
N ASN A 653 27.52 4.04 -9.39
CA ASN A 653 26.96 3.69 -8.08
C ASN A 653 25.99 2.52 -8.27
N ALA A 654 26.17 1.46 -7.50
CA ALA A 654 25.25 0.34 -7.47
C ALA A 654 24.82 0.04 -6.03
N SER A 655 23.59 -0.46 -5.87
CA SER A 655 23.05 -0.93 -4.61
C SER A 655 22.31 -2.25 -4.85
N PHE A 656 22.68 -3.28 -4.10
CA PHE A 656 22.05 -4.59 -4.10
C PHE A 656 21.34 -4.76 -2.75
N ALA A 657 20.04 -4.91 -2.77
CA ALA A 657 19.23 -5.12 -1.57
C ALA A 657 18.67 -6.55 -1.55
N TYR A 658 18.88 -7.24 -0.44
CA TYR A 658 18.33 -8.56 -0.14
C TYR A 658 17.42 -8.46 1.07
N THR A 659 16.21 -9.04 0.97
CA THR A 659 15.26 -9.11 2.07
C THR A 659 14.68 -10.50 2.21
N LEU A 660 14.84 -11.10 3.38
CA LEU A 660 14.21 -12.35 3.76
C LEU A 660 13.38 -12.13 5.03
N ASN A 661 12.10 -12.47 4.99
CA ASN A 661 11.22 -12.50 6.18
C ASN A 661 10.54 -13.85 6.30
N ARG A 662 10.53 -14.43 7.50
CA ARG A 662 9.81 -15.65 7.85
C ARG A 662 8.73 -15.28 8.86
N ASN A 663 7.48 -15.30 8.40
CA ASN A 663 6.30 -15.10 9.22
C ASN A 663 5.77 -16.43 9.75
N LYS A 664 5.33 -16.47 11.01
CA LYS A 664 4.72 -17.66 11.61
C LYS A 664 3.72 -17.27 12.69
N ILE A 665 2.53 -17.84 12.65
CA ILE A 665 1.55 -17.80 13.73
C ILE A 665 1.99 -18.86 14.75
N LYS A 666 2.49 -18.41 15.90
CA LYS A 666 3.05 -19.27 16.94
C LYS A 666 1.97 -19.91 17.80
N SER A 667 0.96 -19.12 18.12
CA SER A 667 -0.23 -19.54 18.87
C SER A 667 -1.41 -18.65 18.51
N MET A 668 -2.60 -19.18 18.68
CA MET A 668 -3.86 -18.42 18.59
C MET A 668 -4.51 -18.35 19.97
N VAL A 669 -5.74 -18.80 20.14
CA VAL A 669 -6.41 -18.81 21.45
C VAL A 669 -6.46 -20.25 21.97
N PRO A 670 -5.54 -20.64 22.85
CA PRO A 670 -5.47 -22.04 23.32
C PRO A 670 -6.71 -22.43 24.14
N TYR A 671 -7.26 -21.48 24.91
CA TYR A 671 -8.53 -21.66 25.61
C TYR A 671 -9.19 -20.31 25.86
N TYR A 672 -10.48 -20.31 25.94
CA TYR A 672 -11.33 -19.22 26.46
C TYR A 672 -12.54 -19.79 27.19
N THR A 673 -13.08 -19.04 28.09
CA THR A 673 -14.31 -19.41 28.81
C THR A 673 -15.40 -18.43 28.40
N THR A 674 -16.53 -18.94 27.96
CA THR A 674 -17.71 -18.16 27.62
C THR A 674 -18.47 -17.72 28.87
N LEU A 675 -19.44 -16.82 28.74
CA LEU A 675 -20.24 -16.31 29.86
C LEU A 675 -21.04 -17.42 30.57
N ASP A 676 -21.42 -18.46 29.86
CA ASP A 676 -22.14 -19.64 30.35
C ASP A 676 -21.18 -20.73 30.87
N GLY A 677 -19.89 -20.43 31.02
CA GLY A 677 -18.89 -21.32 31.60
C GLY A 677 -18.34 -22.37 30.62
N GLN A 678 -18.72 -22.37 29.36
CA GLN A 678 -18.17 -23.31 28.37
C GLN A 678 -16.73 -22.94 28.03
N VAL A 679 -15.87 -23.94 27.93
CA VAL A 679 -14.48 -23.78 27.53
C VAL A 679 -14.33 -24.10 26.05
N GLY A 680 -13.75 -23.20 25.30
CA GLY A 680 -13.42 -23.35 23.90
C GLY A 680 -11.99 -23.02 23.57
N SER A 681 -11.58 -23.30 22.35
CA SER A 681 -10.29 -22.90 21.80
C SER A 681 -10.45 -22.40 20.36
N LEU A 682 -9.55 -21.53 19.91
CA LEU A 682 -9.51 -21.07 18.53
C LEU A 682 -8.10 -21.33 17.97
N ASN A 683 -7.97 -22.35 17.14
CA ASN A 683 -6.71 -22.73 16.49
C ASN A 683 -6.65 -22.27 15.02
N GLN A 684 -7.76 -21.76 14.48
CA GLN A 684 -7.85 -21.22 13.12
C GLN A 684 -8.94 -20.16 13.00
N ILE A 685 -8.77 -19.22 12.05
CA ILE A 685 -9.75 -18.17 11.72
C ILE A 685 -9.71 -17.84 10.22
N THR A 686 -10.86 -17.75 9.60
CA THR A 686 -10.99 -17.21 8.24
C THR A 686 -11.04 -15.69 8.29
N LYS A 687 -10.15 -15.02 7.54
CA LYS A 687 -10.05 -13.56 7.51
C LYS A 687 -10.70 -12.94 6.27
N SER A 688 -10.72 -13.66 5.16
CA SER A 688 -11.43 -13.25 3.95
C SER A 688 -11.86 -14.47 3.14
N ASN A 689 -13.00 -14.35 2.52
CA ASN A 689 -13.52 -15.31 1.55
C ASN A 689 -13.35 -14.71 0.15
N ILE A 690 -13.11 -15.58 -0.83
CA ILE A 690 -12.94 -15.24 -2.23
C ILE A 690 -13.96 -16.08 -3.00
N ASP A 691 -14.77 -15.41 -3.84
CA ASP A 691 -15.79 -16.02 -4.69
C ASP A 691 -16.71 -16.99 -3.90
N GLY A 692 -17.49 -16.42 -2.98
CA GLY A 692 -18.42 -17.19 -2.16
C GLY A 692 -17.76 -18.21 -1.21
N GLY A 693 -16.45 -18.08 -0.95
CA GLY A 693 -15.69 -18.96 -0.08
C GLY A 693 -15.07 -20.17 -0.77
N ALA A 694 -15.06 -20.22 -2.11
CA ALA A 694 -14.35 -21.26 -2.88
C ALA A 694 -12.83 -21.24 -2.63
N ALA A 695 -12.28 -20.06 -2.30
CA ALA A 695 -10.95 -19.90 -1.70
C ALA A 695 -11.04 -18.94 -0.50
N SER A 696 -10.02 -18.95 0.37
CA SER A 696 -9.99 -18.10 1.55
C SER A 696 -8.57 -17.91 2.11
N PHE A 697 -8.39 -16.80 2.83
CA PHE A 697 -7.28 -16.67 3.76
C PHE A 697 -7.70 -17.27 5.11
N LEU A 698 -7.31 -18.52 5.35
CA LEU A 698 -7.53 -19.22 6.60
C LEU A 698 -6.23 -19.24 7.40
N LEU A 699 -6.20 -18.50 8.49
CA LEU A 699 -5.08 -18.46 9.42
C LEU A 699 -5.19 -19.62 10.39
N ARG A 700 -4.09 -20.33 10.57
CA ARG A 700 -4.01 -21.48 11.48
C ARG A 700 -2.75 -21.41 12.31
N GLU A 701 -2.82 -21.91 13.53
CA GLU A 701 -1.64 -22.09 14.35
C GLU A 701 -0.58 -22.94 13.64
N GLY A 702 0.70 -22.50 13.71
CA GLY A 702 1.81 -23.09 12.96
C GLY A 702 1.96 -22.61 11.52
N GLY A 703 0.92 -22.00 10.93
CA GLY A 703 0.89 -21.41 9.59
C GLY A 703 1.48 -19.99 9.50
N THR A 704 1.15 -19.30 8.42
CA THR A 704 1.57 -17.91 8.14
C THR A 704 0.37 -16.99 7.96
N MET A 705 0.62 -15.68 8.06
CA MET A 705 -0.39 -14.63 7.81
C MET A 705 -0.82 -14.52 6.32
N GLY A 706 -0.19 -15.26 5.44
CA GLY A 706 -0.51 -15.29 4.00
C GLY A 706 -0.99 -16.65 3.51
N ASP A 707 -1.42 -17.55 4.38
CA ASP A 707 -1.83 -18.88 3.99
C ASP A 707 -3.14 -18.86 3.23
N LEU A 708 -3.09 -19.40 2.00
CA LEU A 708 -4.21 -19.51 1.08
C LEU A 708 -4.75 -20.96 1.08
N TRP A 709 -6.06 -21.04 1.16
CA TRP A 709 -6.81 -22.31 1.20
C TRP A 709 -7.86 -22.34 0.11
N THR A 710 -8.17 -23.52 -0.40
CA THR A 710 -9.25 -23.77 -1.36
C THR A 710 -10.19 -24.83 -0.84
N LYS A 711 -11.47 -24.72 -1.19
CA LYS A 711 -12.53 -25.58 -0.66
C LYS A 711 -12.69 -26.90 -1.40
N ASN A 712 -12.40 -26.92 -2.71
CA ASN A 712 -12.68 -28.07 -3.57
C ASN A 712 -11.38 -28.58 -4.21
N VAL A 713 -11.37 -29.90 -4.43
CA VAL A 713 -10.29 -30.60 -5.14
C VAL A 713 -10.89 -31.61 -6.13
N ILE A 714 -10.16 -31.88 -7.21
CA ILE A 714 -10.49 -33.01 -8.08
C ILE A 714 -10.14 -34.30 -7.32
N LYS A 715 -11.09 -35.23 -7.22
CA LYS A 715 -10.85 -36.51 -6.55
C LYS A 715 -9.81 -37.33 -7.31
N LYS A 716 -9.03 -38.07 -6.55
CA LYS A 716 -8.03 -39.02 -7.03
C LYS A 716 -8.22 -40.38 -6.34
N ASP A 717 -7.84 -41.44 -7.04
CA ASP A 717 -7.70 -42.75 -6.45
C ASP A 717 -6.39 -42.91 -5.65
N GLU A 718 -6.10 -44.09 -5.10
CA GLU A 718 -4.91 -44.40 -4.31
C GLU A 718 -3.62 -44.31 -5.14
N ASP A 719 -3.70 -44.52 -6.47
CA ASP A 719 -2.58 -44.43 -7.41
C ASP A 719 -2.34 -42.99 -7.92
N GLY A 720 -3.18 -42.03 -7.50
CA GLY A 720 -3.07 -40.62 -7.89
C GLY A 720 -3.78 -40.26 -9.18
N ASN A 721 -4.54 -41.18 -9.80
CA ASN A 721 -5.33 -40.94 -11.00
C ASN A 721 -6.60 -40.14 -10.68
N TYR A 722 -7.03 -39.27 -11.58
CA TYR A 722 -8.27 -38.53 -11.43
C TYR A 722 -9.49 -39.46 -11.58
N LEU A 723 -10.45 -39.34 -10.66
CA LEU A 723 -11.72 -40.05 -10.78
C LEU A 723 -12.62 -39.31 -11.80
N VAL A 724 -13.02 -40.09 -12.81
CA VAL A 724 -13.94 -39.68 -13.88
C VAL A 724 -15.20 -40.52 -13.78
N ASN A 725 -16.36 -39.87 -13.70
CA ASN A 725 -17.64 -40.59 -13.63
C ASN A 725 -18.05 -41.19 -15.00
N ALA A 726 -19.13 -42.01 -15.04
CA ALA A 726 -19.63 -42.63 -16.25
C ALA A 726 -19.99 -41.66 -17.39
N GLY A 727 -20.27 -40.39 -17.08
CA GLY A 727 -20.54 -39.33 -18.07
C GLY A 727 -19.28 -38.57 -18.54
N GLY A 728 -18.07 -39.10 -18.24
CA GLY A 728 -16.80 -38.47 -18.64
C GLY A 728 -16.40 -37.19 -17.86
N LYS A 729 -17.12 -36.86 -16.78
CA LYS A 729 -16.85 -35.67 -15.94
C LYS A 729 -15.96 -36.05 -14.75
N LEU A 730 -15.07 -35.14 -14.42
CA LEU A 730 -14.25 -35.24 -13.21
C LEU A 730 -15.11 -35.18 -11.94
N GLU A 731 -14.78 -36.02 -10.97
CA GLU A 731 -15.39 -35.95 -9.64
C GLU A 731 -14.70 -34.89 -8.77
N ILE A 732 -15.50 -34.04 -8.13
CA ILE A 732 -15.04 -33.02 -7.22
C ILE A 732 -15.38 -33.42 -5.78
N ALA A 733 -14.41 -33.28 -4.87
CA ALA A 733 -14.63 -33.41 -3.43
C ALA A 733 -14.59 -32.03 -2.76
N ALA A 734 -15.51 -31.82 -1.82
CA ALA A 734 -15.47 -30.70 -0.89
C ALA A 734 -14.39 -30.96 0.18
N LEU A 735 -13.16 -30.57 -0.10
CA LEU A 735 -12.03 -30.76 0.78
C LEU A 735 -11.25 -29.44 0.93
N SER A 736 -11.30 -28.86 2.12
CA SER A 736 -10.51 -27.67 2.42
C SER A 736 -9.04 -28.04 2.56
N GLN A 737 -8.19 -27.46 1.70
CA GLN A 737 -6.76 -27.69 1.72
C GLN A 737 -5.96 -26.42 1.61
N LYS A 738 -4.81 -26.39 2.30
CA LYS A 738 -3.82 -25.32 2.13
C LYS A 738 -3.08 -25.50 0.79
N VAL A 739 -3.15 -24.49 -0.07
CA VAL A 739 -2.49 -24.49 -1.38
C VAL A 739 -1.16 -23.74 -1.39
N GLY A 740 -0.88 -23.01 -0.32
CA GLY A 740 0.41 -22.30 -0.14
C GLY A 740 0.27 -21.04 0.66
N SER A 741 1.26 -20.17 0.55
CA SER A 741 1.29 -18.83 1.16
C SER A 741 1.61 -17.79 0.10
N VAL A 742 0.94 -16.64 0.14
CA VAL A 742 1.22 -15.52 -0.78
C VAL A 742 2.53 -14.80 -0.45
N LEU A 743 3.12 -15.08 0.71
CA LEU A 743 4.35 -14.42 1.14
C LEU A 743 5.56 -14.91 0.35
N PRO A 744 6.46 -14.01 -0.12
CA PRO A 744 7.68 -14.40 -0.81
C PRO A 744 8.66 -15.12 0.12
N LYS A 745 9.51 -15.95 -0.44
CA LYS A 745 10.66 -16.52 0.27
C LYS A 745 11.71 -15.45 0.56
N TYR A 746 12.04 -14.64 -0.45
CA TYR A 746 12.91 -13.46 -0.35
C TYR A 746 12.69 -12.55 -1.56
N THR A 747 13.19 -11.32 -1.45
CA THR A 747 13.26 -10.37 -2.57
C THR A 747 14.70 -9.91 -2.79
N LEU A 748 15.02 -9.62 -4.04
CA LEU A 748 16.30 -9.07 -4.48
C LEU A 748 16.02 -7.83 -5.32
N SER A 749 16.83 -6.79 -5.13
CA SER A 749 16.81 -5.61 -5.98
C SER A 749 18.22 -5.16 -6.28
N MET A 750 18.44 -4.70 -7.51
CA MET A 750 19.71 -4.16 -7.98
C MET A 750 19.43 -2.81 -8.63
N ASN A 751 19.97 -1.75 -8.05
CA ASN A 751 19.87 -0.38 -8.58
C ASN A 751 21.26 0.01 -9.13
N ASN A 752 21.30 0.60 -10.32
CA ASN A 752 22.53 1.04 -10.97
C ASN A 752 22.36 2.48 -11.46
N ASP A 753 23.37 3.32 -11.24
CA ASP A 753 23.47 4.70 -11.72
C ASP A 753 24.85 4.94 -12.32
N PHE A 754 24.89 5.33 -13.57
CA PHE A 754 26.08 5.66 -14.34
C PHE A 754 26.05 7.14 -14.70
N ARG A 755 27.18 7.82 -14.56
CA ARG A 755 27.31 9.22 -14.97
C ARG A 755 28.63 9.43 -15.69
N TYR A 756 28.57 10.14 -16.82
CA TYR A 756 29.73 10.51 -17.62
C TYR A 756 29.51 11.79 -18.39
N LYS A 757 30.29 12.86 -18.12
CA LYS A 757 30.28 14.15 -18.85
C LYS A 757 28.87 14.71 -19.15
N GLY A 758 27.99 14.74 -18.13
CA GLY A 758 26.61 15.22 -18.29
C GLY A 758 25.61 14.13 -18.67
N PHE A 759 26.03 12.97 -19.20
CA PHE A 759 25.18 11.82 -19.39
C PHE A 759 24.90 11.11 -18.06
N ARG A 760 23.66 10.68 -17.90
CA ARG A 760 23.22 9.82 -16.82
C ARG A 760 22.42 8.65 -17.38
N ALA A 761 22.71 7.45 -16.92
CA ALA A 761 21.91 6.27 -17.21
C ALA A 761 21.69 5.49 -15.91
N GLY A 762 20.49 5.01 -15.70
CA GLY A 762 20.16 4.23 -14.53
C GLY A 762 19.18 3.12 -14.85
N PHE A 763 19.28 2.00 -14.14
CA PHE A 763 18.25 0.95 -14.22
C PHE A 763 18.12 0.19 -12.89
N GLN A 764 16.94 -0.35 -12.69
CA GLN A 764 16.60 -1.18 -11.52
C GLN A 764 16.06 -2.53 -11.98
N LEU A 765 16.71 -3.60 -11.51
CA LEU A 765 16.18 -4.95 -11.58
C LEU A 765 15.56 -5.32 -10.24
N HIS A 766 14.40 -5.96 -10.28
CA HIS A 766 13.72 -6.48 -9.12
C HIS A 766 13.35 -7.94 -9.31
N ALA A 767 13.53 -8.75 -8.28
CA ALA A 767 13.13 -10.14 -8.24
C ALA A 767 12.39 -10.47 -6.94
N ARG A 768 11.19 -11.01 -7.07
CA ARG A 768 10.45 -11.64 -6.00
C ARG A 768 10.53 -13.16 -6.19
N VAL A 769 11.00 -13.88 -5.21
CA VAL A 769 11.20 -15.32 -5.29
C VAL A 769 10.30 -16.05 -4.33
N GLY A 770 9.53 -16.99 -4.87
CA GLY A 770 8.57 -17.80 -4.11
C GLY A 770 7.25 -17.09 -3.81
N GLY A 771 6.42 -17.78 -3.05
CA GLY A 771 5.03 -17.42 -2.82
C GLY A 771 4.09 -18.09 -3.83
N LYS A 772 2.80 -18.08 -3.48
CA LYS A 772 1.72 -18.58 -4.34
C LYS A 772 0.71 -17.48 -4.57
N VAL A 773 0.10 -17.46 -5.74
CA VAL A 773 -0.97 -16.54 -6.11
C VAL A 773 -2.11 -17.29 -6.75
N LEU A 774 -3.33 -16.80 -6.58
CA LEU A 774 -4.56 -17.34 -7.15
C LEU A 774 -5.03 -16.42 -8.29
N SER A 775 -5.33 -16.99 -9.46
CA SER A 775 -6.07 -16.28 -10.51
C SER A 775 -7.49 -16.83 -10.62
N ALA A 776 -8.44 -16.11 -10.03
CA ALA A 776 -9.86 -16.33 -10.28
C ALA A 776 -10.22 -15.94 -11.72
N THR A 777 -9.58 -14.89 -12.26
CA THR A 777 -9.74 -14.49 -13.66
C THR A 777 -9.50 -15.66 -14.61
N GLN A 778 -8.36 -16.35 -14.47
CA GLN A 778 -8.05 -17.50 -15.34
C GLN A 778 -9.09 -18.63 -15.24
N ALA A 779 -9.61 -18.88 -14.03
CA ALA A 779 -10.67 -19.88 -13.83
C ALA A 779 -11.95 -19.53 -14.60
N TYR A 780 -12.30 -18.25 -14.66
CA TYR A 780 -13.44 -17.80 -15.45
C TYR A 780 -13.16 -17.84 -16.96
N LEU A 781 -11.95 -17.40 -17.40
CA LEU A 781 -11.56 -17.49 -18.80
C LEU A 781 -11.62 -18.93 -19.34
N ASP A 782 -11.12 -19.87 -18.55
CA ASP A 782 -11.16 -21.29 -18.88
C ASP A 782 -12.60 -21.82 -18.93
N GLY A 783 -13.42 -21.51 -17.94
CA GLY A 783 -14.82 -21.92 -17.87
C GLY A 783 -15.67 -21.38 -19.03
N TYR A 784 -15.35 -20.16 -19.52
CA TYR A 784 -16.02 -19.56 -20.69
C TYR A 784 -15.38 -19.94 -22.03
N GLY A 785 -14.30 -20.73 -22.02
CA GLY A 785 -13.67 -21.23 -23.26
C GLY A 785 -12.94 -20.15 -24.07
N VAL A 786 -12.55 -19.03 -23.44
CA VAL A 786 -11.88 -17.89 -24.09
C VAL A 786 -10.38 -17.85 -23.83
N SER A 787 -9.83 -18.74 -23.02
CA SER A 787 -8.41 -18.83 -22.76
C SER A 787 -7.65 -19.56 -23.86
N LYS A 788 -6.38 -19.23 -24.05
CA LYS A 788 -5.47 -19.95 -24.97
C LYS A 788 -5.33 -21.42 -24.58
N ALA A 789 -5.35 -21.73 -23.29
CA ALA A 789 -5.29 -23.10 -22.78
C ALA A 789 -6.50 -23.94 -23.22
N SER A 790 -7.70 -23.35 -23.22
CA SER A 790 -8.93 -24.05 -23.68
C SER A 790 -8.91 -24.35 -25.18
N ALA A 791 -8.36 -23.44 -26.02
CA ALA A 791 -8.20 -23.69 -27.45
C ALA A 791 -7.15 -24.79 -27.71
N ALA A 792 -6.00 -24.73 -27.05
CA ALA A 792 -4.96 -25.74 -27.20
C ALA A 792 -5.46 -27.14 -26.79
N ALA A 793 -6.28 -27.26 -25.74
CA ALA A 793 -6.90 -28.51 -25.34
C ALA A 793 -7.85 -29.05 -26.41
N ARG A 794 -8.63 -28.19 -27.11
CA ARG A 794 -9.48 -28.60 -28.21
C ARG A 794 -8.71 -29.11 -29.41
N ASP A 795 -7.66 -28.34 -29.83
CA ASP A 795 -6.77 -28.74 -30.95
C ASP A 795 -6.09 -30.11 -30.66
N ASN A 796 -5.84 -30.42 -29.38
CA ASN A 796 -5.29 -31.68 -28.93
C ASN A 796 -6.35 -32.79 -28.72
N GLY A 797 -7.63 -32.55 -29.04
CA GLY A 797 -8.73 -33.51 -28.86
C GLY A 797 -9.07 -33.79 -27.40
N GLY A 798 -8.84 -32.86 -26.49
CA GLY A 798 -9.15 -32.91 -25.08
C GLY A 798 -7.95 -32.69 -24.14
N VAL A 799 -8.22 -32.71 -22.84
CA VAL A 799 -7.21 -32.59 -21.79
C VAL A 799 -6.78 -34.00 -21.39
N PRO A 800 -5.45 -34.32 -21.38
CA PRO A 800 -4.94 -35.60 -20.93
C PRO A 800 -5.31 -35.87 -19.48
N VAL A 801 -5.95 -37.01 -19.21
CA VAL A 801 -6.35 -37.46 -17.88
C VAL A 801 -6.08 -38.93 -17.78
N ASN A 802 -5.27 -39.37 -16.82
CA ASN A 802 -4.81 -40.74 -16.64
C ASN A 802 -4.18 -41.25 -17.96
N GLN A 803 -4.76 -42.34 -18.53
CA GLN A 803 -4.31 -42.89 -19.81
C GLN A 803 -5.21 -42.48 -21.00
N GLY A 804 -6.14 -41.55 -20.77
CA GLY A 804 -7.11 -41.06 -21.77
C GLY A 804 -7.15 -39.56 -21.88
N LYS A 805 -8.24 -39.05 -22.42
CA LYS A 805 -8.53 -37.60 -22.51
C LYS A 805 -9.97 -37.35 -22.07
N VAL A 806 -10.16 -36.24 -21.36
CA VAL A 806 -11.47 -35.66 -21.09
C VAL A 806 -11.71 -34.55 -22.11
N ASP A 807 -12.92 -34.45 -22.64
CA ASP A 807 -13.33 -33.35 -23.52
C ASP A 807 -13.00 -32.01 -22.89
N ALA A 808 -12.52 -31.07 -23.71
CA ALA A 808 -12.05 -29.77 -23.24
C ALA A 808 -13.16 -28.93 -22.59
N GLU A 809 -14.36 -28.86 -23.18
CA GLU A 809 -15.51 -28.16 -22.60
C GLU A 809 -15.87 -28.79 -21.24
N THR A 810 -15.94 -30.11 -21.18
CA THR A 810 -16.25 -30.85 -19.96
C THR A 810 -15.23 -30.64 -18.88
N TRP A 811 -13.93 -30.66 -19.22
CA TRP A 811 -12.84 -30.38 -18.26
C TRP A 811 -12.96 -28.95 -17.68
N TYR A 812 -12.90 -27.93 -18.53
CA TYR A 812 -12.83 -26.55 -18.07
C TYR A 812 -14.13 -26.03 -17.45
N THR A 813 -15.30 -26.50 -17.87
CA THR A 813 -16.56 -26.17 -17.19
C THR A 813 -16.71 -26.88 -15.84
N THR A 814 -16.04 -28.01 -15.64
CA THR A 814 -16.03 -28.74 -14.36
C THR A 814 -15.12 -28.05 -13.34
N ILE A 815 -13.93 -27.56 -13.72
CA ILE A 815 -12.97 -26.97 -12.78
C ILE A 815 -13.03 -25.44 -12.75
N GLY A 816 -13.48 -24.79 -13.82
CA GLY A 816 -13.53 -23.33 -13.99
C GLY A 816 -14.64 -22.64 -13.20
N THR A 817 -14.79 -21.33 -13.43
CA THR A 817 -15.83 -20.48 -12.82
C THR A 817 -15.92 -20.60 -11.29
N GLY A 818 -14.77 -20.66 -10.61
CA GLY A 818 -14.71 -20.72 -9.14
C GLY A 818 -14.92 -22.11 -8.52
N LYS A 819 -15.11 -23.16 -9.31
CA LYS A 819 -15.43 -24.48 -8.77
C LYS A 819 -14.22 -25.17 -8.12
N VAL A 820 -13.04 -25.13 -8.76
CA VAL A 820 -11.82 -25.81 -8.27
C VAL A 820 -10.62 -24.89 -8.32
N TYR A 821 -10.53 -23.95 -7.40
CA TYR A 821 -9.42 -22.96 -7.37
C TYR A 821 -8.05 -23.56 -7.08
N SER A 822 -7.98 -24.78 -6.54
CA SER A 822 -6.69 -25.48 -6.36
C SER A 822 -5.93 -25.69 -7.67
N HIS A 823 -6.62 -25.69 -8.82
CA HIS A 823 -6.03 -25.78 -10.16
C HIS A 823 -5.43 -24.43 -10.63
N TYR A 824 -5.89 -23.32 -10.11
CA TYR A 824 -5.54 -21.94 -10.52
C TYR A 824 -4.56 -21.25 -9.57
N ILE A 825 -3.71 -22.04 -8.92
CA ILE A 825 -2.64 -21.58 -8.03
C ILE A 825 -1.31 -21.59 -8.78
N TYR A 826 -0.70 -20.41 -8.86
CA TYR A 826 0.55 -20.19 -9.60
C TYR A 826 1.69 -19.83 -8.68
N ASN A 827 2.93 -20.00 -9.18
CA ASN A 827 4.13 -19.53 -8.49
C ASN A 827 4.27 -18.03 -8.70
N ALA A 828 4.42 -17.28 -7.62
CA ALA A 828 4.55 -15.81 -7.64
C ALA A 828 5.96 -15.30 -7.98
N THR A 829 6.91 -16.20 -8.26
CA THR A 829 8.27 -15.80 -8.65
C THR A 829 8.23 -14.98 -9.93
N ASN A 830 8.80 -13.79 -9.87
CA ASN A 830 8.97 -12.92 -11.04
C ASN A 830 10.28 -12.16 -10.97
N ILE A 831 10.83 -11.83 -12.15
CA ILE A 831 12.04 -11.02 -12.34
C ILE A 831 11.71 -9.97 -13.39
N ARG A 832 11.98 -8.71 -13.10
CA ARG A 832 11.64 -7.60 -14.00
C ARG A 832 12.67 -6.49 -14.04
N LEU A 833 12.71 -5.79 -15.18
CA LEU A 833 13.31 -4.47 -15.30
C LEU A 833 12.26 -3.45 -14.83
N GLN A 834 12.39 -3.03 -13.56
CA GLN A 834 11.37 -2.22 -12.89
C GLN A 834 11.44 -0.75 -13.29
N GLU A 835 12.63 -0.17 -13.34
CA GLU A 835 12.85 1.20 -13.77
C GLU A 835 14.07 1.26 -14.71
N ALA A 836 14.02 2.16 -15.70
CA ALA A 836 15.18 2.56 -16.48
C ALA A 836 15.07 4.03 -16.85
N SER A 837 16.22 4.69 -16.93
CA SER A 837 16.31 6.09 -17.38
C SER A 837 17.62 6.32 -18.10
N ILE A 838 17.58 7.22 -19.09
CA ILE A 838 18.75 7.78 -19.74
C ILE A 838 18.53 9.27 -19.90
N GLY A 839 19.52 10.08 -19.55
CA GLY A 839 19.37 11.53 -19.59
C GLY A 839 20.69 12.25 -19.86
N TYR A 840 20.53 13.51 -20.20
CA TYR A 840 21.66 14.41 -20.43
C TYR A 840 21.38 15.79 -19.84
N THR A 841 22.36 16.33 -19.14
CA THR A 841 22.35 17.68 -18.61
C THR A 841 23.04 18.63 -19.59
N LEU A 842 22.26 19.51 -20.21
CA LEU A 842 22.76 20.56 -21.08
C LEU A 842 23.52 21.60 -20.26
N PRO A 843 24.79 21.91 -20.63
CA PRO A 843 25.61 22.84 -19.84
C PRO A 843 25.07 24.26 -19.83
N LYS A 844 25.16 24.95 -18.68
CA LYS A 844 24.69 26.36 -18.53
C LYS A 844 25.31 27.31 -19.55
N ARG A 845 26.56 27.08 -19.93
CA ARG A 845 27.26 27.87 -20.97
C ARG A 845 26.52 27.99 -22.30
N TRP A 846 25.67 27.01 -22.64
CA TRP A 846 24.86 27.06 -23.87
C TRP A 846 23.71 28.07 -23.77
N PHE A 847 23.32 28.41 -22.57
CA PHE A 847 22.23 29.32 -22.22
C PHE A 847 22.72 30.58 -21.54
N ARG A 848 23.94 31.05 -21.87
CA ARG A 848 24.58 32.25 -21.29
C ARG A 848 24.65 32.22 -19.76
N ASP A 849 24.83 31.03 -19.17
CA ASP A 849 24.86 30.74 -17.74
C ASP A 849 23.56 31.08 -16.96
N VAL A 850 22.45 31.35 -17.67
CA VAL A 850 21.14 31.64 -17.07
C VAL A 850 20.52 30.37 -16.49
N CYS A 851 20.46 29.27 -17.26
CA CYS A 851 19.84 28.03 -16.79
C CYS A 851 20.61 26.77 -17.20
N SER A 852 20.39 25.67 -16.48
CA SER A 852 20.73 24.31 -16.94
C SER A 852 19.46 23.56 -17.24
N ILE A 853 19.51 22.70 -18.27
CA ILE A 853 18.36 21.88 -18.69
C ILE A 853 18.75 20.41 -18.56
N ASP A 854 17.97 19.67 -17.78
CA ASP A 854 18.09 18.21 -17.69
C ASP A 854 16.97 17.57 -18.51
N ILE A 855 17.32 16.73 -19.47
CA ILE A 855 16.37 16.00 -20.30
C ILE A 855 16.61 14.51 -20.06
N SER A 856 15.56 13.74 -19.82
CA SER A 856 15.66 12.30 -19.58
C SER A 856 14.50 11.55 -20.23
N LEU A 857 14.80 10.41 -20.81
CA LEU A 857 13.83 9.37 -21.14
C LEU A 857 13.69 8.47 -19.91
N VAL A 858 12.48 8.10 -19.56
CA VAL A 858 12.16 7.34 -18.35
C VAL A 858 11.20 6.22 -18.67
N GLY A 859 11.31 5.11 -17.96
CA GLY A 859 10.37 4.01 -18.13
C GLY A 859 10.27 3.17 -16.86
N ARG A 860 9.11 2.54 -16.68
CA ARG A 860 8.79 1.69 -15.55
C ARG A 860 8.09 0.41 -15.99
N ASN A 861 8.40 -0.72 -15.32
CA ASN A 861 7.92 -2.05 -15.68
C ASN A 861 8.17 -2.36 -17.17
N LEU A 862 9.39 -2.09 -17.66
CA LEU A 862 9.68 -2.15 -19.08
C LEU A 862 9.75 -3.58 -19.63
N TRP A 863 10.24 -4.50 -18.83
CA TRP A 863 10.44 -5.89 -19.26
C TRP A 863 10.21 -6.87 -18.11
N LEU A 864 9.34 -7.86 -18.35
CA LEU A 864 9.14 -9.02 -17.48
C LEU A 864 10.05 -10.15 -17.98
N ILE A 865 11.16 -10.35 -17.29
CA ILE A 865 12.18 -11.33 -17.66
C ILE A 865 11.69 -12.75 -17.36
N TYR A 866 10.97 -12.92 -16.23
CA TYR A 866 10.41 -14.19 -15.81
C TYR A 866 9.15 -14.02 -14.97
N CYS A 867 8.07 -14.73 -15.33
CA CYS A 867 6.86 -14.94 -14.55
C CYS A 867 6.11 -16.15 -15.09
N LYS A 868 5.52 -16.97 -14.20
CA LYS A 868 4.66 -18.11 -14.57
C LYS A 868 3.18 -17.89 -14.22
N ALA A 869 2.86 -16.82 -13.50
CA ALA A 869 1.47 -16.46 -13.23
C ALA A 869 0.84 -15.77 -14.46
N PRO A 870 -0.47 -15.89 -14.70
CA PRO A 870 -1.14 -15.22 -15.81
C PRO A 870 -1.41 -13.73 -15.56
N PHE A 871 -0.99 -13.20 -14.41
CA PHE A 871 -1.12 -11.79 -14.00
C PHE A 871 0.12 -11.37 -13.21
N ASP A 872 0.27 -10.05 -12.97
CA ASP A 872 1.40 -9.53 -12.22
C ASP A 872 1.30 -9.87 -10.72
N PRO A 873 2.17 -10.75 -10.18
CA PRO A 873 2.13 -11.16 -8.77
C PRO A 873 2.42 -10.04 -7.77
N GLU A 874 2.90 -8.88 -8.21
CA GLU A 874 3.17 -7.71 -7.36
C GLU A 874 2.03 -6.70 -7.37
N SER A 875 1.07 -6.84 -8.27
CA SER A 875 -0.17 -6.09 -8.22
C SER A 875 -1.03 -6.59 -7.06
N ALA A 876 -1.69 -5.68 -6.37
CA ALA A 876 -2.59 -6.00 -5.27
C ALA A 876 -3.98 -5.46 -5.58
N SER A 877 -5.00 -6.24 -5.26
CA SER A 877 -6.39 -5.80 -5.40
C SER A 877 -6.73 -4.67 -4.41
N SER A 878 -6.04 -4.63 -3.28
CA SER A 878 -6.28 -3.70 -2.18
C SER A 878 -5.02 -3.52 -1.34
N THR A 879 -4.99 -2.46 -0.52
CA THR A 879 -3.94 -2.23 0.48
C THR A 879 -4.13 -3.03 1.77
N ASP A 880 -5.21 -3.79 1.88
CA ASP A 880 -5.50 -4.63 3.03
C ASP A 880 -4.59 -5.86 3.10
N THR A 881 -4.51 -6.46 4.28
CA THR A 881 -3.61 -7.58 4.56
C THR A 881 -3.99 -8.86 3.82
N TYR A 882 -5.30 -9.16 3.66
CA TYR A 882 -5.82 -10.46 3.27
C TYR A 882 -6.37 -10.55 1.84
N TYR A 883 -6.00 -9.62 0.96
CA TYR A 883 -6.36 -9.64 -0.47
C TYR A 883 -5.13 -9.56 -1.38
N GLN A 884 -3.96 -9.93 -0.84
CA GLN A 884 -2.71 -9.94 -1.59
C GLN A 884 -2.57 -11.23 -2.40
N GLY A 885 -2.05 -11.13 -3.63
CA GLY A 885 -1.80 -12.29 -4.47
C GLY A 885 -3.08 -12.97 -5.00
N ILE A 886 -4.18 -12.23 -5.08
CA ILE A 886 -5.44 -12.64 -5.68
C ILE A 886 -5.70 -11.77 -6.89
N ASP A 887 -5.92 -12.41 -8.03
CA ASP A 887 -6.41 -11.79 -9.25
C ASP A 887 -7.87 -12.21 -9.49
N PHE A 888 -8.77 -11.22 -9.47
CA PHE A 888 -10.17 -11.43 -9.76
C PHE A 888 -10.66 -10.29 -10.67
N PHE A 889 -10.40 -10.40 -11.97
CA PHE A 889 -10.61 -9.36 -12.97
C PHE A 889 -9.99 -8.02 -12.56
N MET A 890 -8.79 -8.06 -11.97
CA MET A 890 -8.04 -6.84 -11.68
C MET A 890 -7.64 -6.12 -12.96
N GLN A 891 -7.59 -4.79 -12.89
CA GLN A 891 -6.92 -4.02 -13.93
C GLN A 891 -5.47 -4.50 -14.06
N PRO A 892 -4.97 -4.74 -15.28
CA PRO A 892 -3.57 -5.05 -15.51
C PRO A 892 -2.63 -4.01 -14.90
N SER A 893 -1.50 -4.45 -14.34
CA SER A 893 -0.44 -3.53 -13.94
C SER A 893 0.08 -2.74 -15.14
N LEU A 894 0.64 -1.55 -14.88
CA LEU A 894 0.99 -0.61 -15.94
C LEU A 894 2.46 -0.72 -16.32
N ARG A 895 2.73 -0.75 -17.63
CA ARG A 895 4.02 -0.41 -18.24
C ARG A 895 3.95 1.06 -18.61
N SER A 896 4.94 1.86 -18.24
CA SER A 896 4.99 3.26 -18.60
C SER A 896 6.34 3.65 -19.18
N TYR A 897 6.30 4.60 -20.12
CA TYR A 897 7.47 5.22 -20.75
C TYR A 897 7.16 6.68 -21.03
N GLY A 898 8.18 7.51 -21.00
CA GLY A 898 7.99 8.94 -21.22
C GLY A 898 9.27 9.73 -21.12
N PHE A 899 9.13 11.01 -20.89
CA PHE A 899 10.24 11.94 -20.77
C PHE A 899 10.08 12.89 -19.59
N SER A 900 11.21 13.38 -19.10
CA SER A 900 11.28 14.40 -18.05
C SER A 900 12.18 15.53 -18.53
N VAL A 901 11.74 16.76 -18.33
CA VAL A 901 12.50 17.99 -18.60
C VAL A 901 12.54 18.82 -17.31
N LYS A 902 13.73 19.26 -16.91
CA LYS A 902 13.92 20.08 -15.73
C LYS A 902 14.83 21.26 -16.03
N LEU A 903 14.33 22.47 -15.80
CA LEU A 903 15.07 23.71 -15.94
C LEU A 903 15.43 24.24 -14.55
N ASN A 904 16.69 24.60 -14.36
CA ASN A 904 17.22 25.17 -13.12
C ASN A 904 17.88 26.53 -13.44
N PHE A 905 17.27 27.59 -12.91
CA PHE A 905 17.72 28.98 -13.06
C PHE A 905 18.55 29.44 -11.89
#